data_e89f93398f2155c46d773ee758873f34
#
_entry.id   e89f93398f2155c46d773ee758873f34
#
_cell.length_a   1.000
_cell.length_b   1.000
_cell.length_c   1.000
_cell.angle_alpha   90.00
_cell.angle_beta   90.00
_cell.angle_gamma   90.00
#
_symmetry.space_group_name_H-M   'P 1'
#
loop_
_entity.id
_entity.type
_entity.pdbx_description
1 polymer ?
#
loop_
_entity_poly.entity_id
_entity_poly.type
_entity_poly.pdbx_seq_one_letter_code
_entity_poly.pdbx_strand_id
1 'polypeptide(L)'
;TFLKILREQKPTHVAVTWDLSRDTFRREIDSDYKGTRGETPSPLKEQFKLCQEILAKMNVMQFMDSKYEADDFCGSIASKLESEIPVRILTKDTDYLQLVSENTKLWLMFTTQEKADDLFKKYEIKKSTANIPDKAFELTPELVKSEYGIKPEQVADLKSLVGDKSDNIKGVAGVGEASAVPLINEYGTVENLYEHIRNLDKKQEKEIKDYWKTKLGIKRSPLTYLLKTSDTEIVGEKSAIISKKLAIIKKDIDLGELNRDSLKLNIDIENGNAEFKKLEFKSLNLKDAISHENEDENNEEKHECNIKINSIDNIEEFSELMNKVKDRIYISYTLNDSSIYSKLNLKHIIIISEEDISNVIDFEKISREDNIKSIELLKNIMENDKVKKVIHDGKNLVTFLNKNNITVKEFDFDTAIAAYLLDSAQSKYNLTELIEKYLNKEIDGIESENEGILGSYIPKLYMILKSNIEKEKMDKLYYEVEHPLIFVLSSMESIGFNINQSMLDELKIKFDSEIQRTQKEIYELADEEFNVSSPKQLGKILFEKLDLPIIKKTKTGYSTNQEVLEKLLDKHEIIPKIMYYRQITKISSTYVEGLKNVIDEDGRIHSNFNQTVTTTGRLSSTDPNLQNIPIRHELGREIRKVFIPLKEGDTLVSCDYSQIELRVLAHIAGDENMIDAFKHHSDIHTKTASEVFKVPVEDVTSLMRSRAKAVNFGIVYGISAFSLSQDLKIPKAEAQEYMNIYFERYPKIKSYLENIVSEAEEKGYVLTILNRRRFIPEINASNKIVKALGERLAMNAPIQGSAADIIKIAMINVYN
;
A
#
# COMPACT_ATOMS: atom_id res chain seq x y z
N THR A 1 -6.00 -16.43 4.91
CA THR A 1 -5.33 -17.43 4.04
C THR A 1 -5.76 -18.85 4.40
N PHE A 2 -5.63 -19.31 5.67
CA PHE A 2 -5.96 -20.69 6.06
C PHE A 2 -7.42 -21.06 5.75
N LEU A 3 -8.39 -20.28 6.21
CA LEU A 3 -9.82 -20.52 5.95
C LEU A 3 -10.14 -20.47 4.45
N LYS A 4 -9.50 -19.58 3.71
CA LYS A 4 -9.63 -19.50 2.25
C LYS A 4 -9.17 -20.80 1.58
N ILE A 5 -8.04 -21.36 2.00
CA ILE A 5 -7.55 -22.66 1.50
C ILE A 5 -8.52 -23.78 1.82
N LEU A 6 -9.05 -23.84 3.04
CA LEU A 6 -10.06 -24.86 3.41
C LEU A 6 -11.27 -24.80 2.49
N ARG A 7 -11.77 -23.61 2.21
CA ARG A 7 -12.95 -23.39 1.36
C ARG A 7 -12.68 -23.70 -0.11
N GLU A 8 -11.60 -23.13 -0.68
CA GLU A 8 -11.34 -23.18 -2.12
C GLU A 8 -10.67 -24.48 -2.55
N GLN A 9 -9.71 -24.95 -1.75
CA GLN A 9 -8.91 -26.13 -2.11
C GLN A 9 -9.48 -27.45 -1.54
N LYS A 10 -10.39 -27.36 -0.57
CA LYS A 10 -11.06 -28.47 0.10
C LYS A 10 -10.09 -29.63 0.45
N PRO A 11 -8.98 -29.36 1.17
CA PRO A 11 -8.02 -30.40 1.49
C PRO A 11 -8.63 -31.44 2.40
N THR A 12 -8.35 -32.71 2.14
CA THR A 12 -8.84 -33.83 2.99
C THR A 12 -7.98 -34.02 4.25
N HIS A 13 -6.73 -33.56 4.20
CA HIS A 13 -5.74 -33.69 5.27
C HIS A 13 -4.98 -32.36 5.39
N VAL A 14 -4.68 -31.94 6.61
CA VAL A 14 -3.96 -30.69 6.88
C VAL A 14 -2.98 -30.86 8.02
N ALA A 15 -1.78 -30.33 7.85
CA ALA A 15 -0.78 -30.15 8.89
C ALA A 15 -0.22 -28.72 8.84
N VAL A 16 0.01 -28.12 10.00
CA VAL A 16 0.64 -26.82 10.13
C VAL A 16 1.97 -26.98 10.88
N THR A 17 3.04 -26.42 10.35
CA THR A 17 4.37 -26.48 10.96
C THR A 17 4.84 -25.11 11.39
N TRP A 18 5.55 -25.04 12.53
CA TRP A 18 5.98 -23.80 13.14
C TRP A 18 7.45 -23.81 13.52
N ASP A 19 8.13 -22.68 13.33
CA ASP A 19 9.42 -22.39 13.91
C ASP A 19 9.22 -21.97 15.38
N LEU A 20 9.64 -22.80 16.33
CA LEU A 20 9.50 -22.52 17.76
C LEU A 20 10.72 -21.80 18.34
N SER A 21 11.92 -22.14 17.90
CA SER A 21 13.19 -21.66 18.43
C SER A 21 14.13 -21.23 17.31
N ARG A 22 15.07 -20.34 17.63
CA ARG A 22 16.21 -20.04 16.77
C ARG A 22 17.39 -20.97 17.00
N ASP A 23 17.42 -21.63 18.16
CA ASP A 23 18.52 -22.49 18.60
C ASP A 23 18.22 -23.94 18.15
N THR A 24 18.24 -24.17 16.85
CA THR A 24 18.04 -25.48 16.21
C THR A 24 19.38 -26.19 16.01
N PHE A 25 19.35 -27.48 15.62
CA PHE A 25 20.56 -28.26 15.33
C PHE A 25 21.49 -27.58 14.30
N ARG A 26 20.95 -26.69 13.43
CA ARG A 26 21.76 -25.93 12.48
C ARG A 26 22.70 -24.94 13.16
N ARG A 27 22.32 -24.38 14.30
CA ARG A 27 23.20 -23.53 15.12
C ARG A 27 24.27 -24.30 15.87
N GLU A 28 24.06 -25.59 16.10
CA GLU A 28 25.13 -26.47 16.61
C GLU A 28 26.22 -26.70 15.53
N ILE A 29 25.84 -26.66 14.23
CA ILE A 29 26.77 -26.80 13.10
C ILE A 29 27.51 -25.48 12.83
N ASP A 30 26.79 -24.35 12.82
CA ASP A 30 27.34 -23.00 12.65
C ASP A 30 26.56 -22.01 13.53
N SER A 31 27.21 -21.46 14.54
CA SER A 31 26.60 -20.49 15.49
C SER A 31 26.10 -19.21 14.81
N ASP A 32 26.64 -18.87 13.63
CA ASP A 32 26.26 -17.70 12.84
C ASP A 32 25.05 -17.95 11.93
N TYR A 33 24.51 -19.17 11.86
CA TYR A 33 23.31 -19.50 11.08
C TYR A 33 22.14 -18.61 11.48
N LYS A 34 21.50 -17.94 10.51
CA LYS A 34 20.43 -16.93 10.69
C LYS A 34 20.81 -15.79 11.66
N GLY A 35 22.11 -15.58 11.90
CA GLY A 35 22.62 -14.58 12.83
C GLY A 35 22.35 -13.12 12.42
N THR A 36 22.11 -12.87 11.14
CA THR A 36 21.79 -11.56 10.58
C THR A 36 20.33 -11.15 10.73
N ARG A 37 19.44 -12.11 11.09
CA ARG A 37 18.01 -11.83 11.29
C ARG A 37 17.79 -11.09 12.61
N GLY A 38 17.10 -9.93 12.56
CA GLY A 38 16.68 -9.19 13.76
C GLY A 38 15.76 -10.00 14.67
N GLU A 39 15.59 -9.57 15.93
CA GLU A 39 14.61 -10.19 16.82
C GLU A 39 13.17 -9.96 16.31
N THR A 40 12.34 -11.00 16.44
CA THR A 40 10.91 -10.89 16.15
C THR A 40 10.27 -9.92 17.14
N PRO A 41 9.54 -8.87 16.69
CA PRO A 41 8.86 -7.94 17.59
C PRO A 41 7.92 -8.65 18.55
N SER A 42 7.87 -8.20 19.82
CA SER A 42 7.03 -8.84 20.84
C SER A 42 5.55 -8.98 20.45
N PRO A 43 4.90 -7.96 19.84
CA PRO A 43 3.51 -8.11 19.40
C PRO A 43 3.30 -9.22 18.36
N LEU A 44 4.30 -9.47 17.50
CA LEU A 44 4.24 -10.54 16.52
C LEU A 44 4.44 -11.92 17.15
N LYS A 45 5.30 -12.04 18.18
CA LYS A 45 5.45 -13.28 18.97
C LYS A 45 4.12 -13.68 19.63
N GLU A 46 3.41 -12.70 20.20
CA GLU A 46 2.09 -12.92 20.80
C GLU A 46 1.06 -13.40 19.79
N GLN A 47 1.07 -12.82 18.56
CA GLN A 47 0.18 -13.25 17.48
C GLN A 47 0.46 -14.68 17.00
N PHE A 48 1.72 -15.11 16.92
CA PHE A 48 2.05 -16.50 16.60
C PHE A 48 1.46 -17.45 17.63
N LYS A 49 1.64 -17.15 18.92
CA LYS A 49 1.07 -17.97 20.00
C LYS A 49 -0.46 -18.03 19.91
N LEU A 50 -1.10 -16.90 19.66
CA LEU A 50 -2.55 -16.83 19.50
C LEU A 50 -3.03 -17.65 18.29
N CYS A 51 -2.32 -17.58 17.16
CA CYS A 51 -2.63 -18.42 15.99
C CYS A 51 -2.51 -19.91 16.31
N GLN A 52 -1.49 -20.33 17.05
CA GLN A 52 -1.33 -21.72 17.49
C GLN A 52 -2.49 -22.17 18.39
N GLU A 53 -2.91 -21.32 19.33
CA GLU A 53 -4.05 -21.59 20.22
C GLU A 53 -5.37 -21.72 19.44
N ILE A 54 -5.62 -20.83 18.47
CA ILE A 54 -6.81 -20.88 17.61
C ILE A 54 -6.83 -22.18 16.80
N LEU A 55 -5.73 -22.52 16.13
CA LEU A 55 -5.64 -23.74 15.33
C LEU A 55 -5.79 -25.01 16.18
N ALA A 56 -5.26 -25.01 17.41
CA ALA A 56 -5.46 -26.10 18.37
C ALA A 56 -6.94 -26.23 18.78
N LYS A 57 -7.63 -25.10 19.02
CA LYS A 57 -9.08 -25.08 19.29
C LYS A 57 -9.92 -25.56 18.11
N MET A 58 -9.42 -25.33 16.90
CA MET A 58 -10.02 -25.84 15.67
C MET A 58 -9.71 -27.32 15.40
N ASN A 59 -8.99 -28.00 16.28
CA ASN A 59 -8.53 -29.37 16.10
C ASN A 59 -7.63 -29.58 14.86
N VAL A 60 -6.83 -28.55 14.49
CA VAL A 60 -5.86 -28.64 13.40
C VAL A 60 -4.55 -29.19 13.93
N MET A 61 -4.04 -30.24 13.29
CA MET A 61 -2.75 -30.85 13.67
C MET A 61 -1.59 -29.89 13.43
N GLN A 62 -0.76 -29.71 14.45
CA GLN A 62 0.38 -28.80 14.43
C GLN A 62 1.67 -29.51 14.84
N PHE A 63 2.78 -29.17 14.16
CA PHE A 63 4.10 -29.73 14.45
C PHE A 63 5.07 -28.59 14.77
N MET A 64 5.75 -28.72 15.88
CA MET A 64 6.75 -27.76 16.34
C MET A 64 7.66 -28.40 17.39
N ASP A 65 8.95 -28.08 17.34
CA ASP A 65 9.94 -28.48 18.33
C ASP A 65 11.06 -27.43 18.43
N SER A 66 11.79 -27.41 19.53
CA SER A 66 12.89 -26.45 19.71
C SER A 66 14.16 -26.82 18.91
N LYS A 67 14.30 -28.05 18.50
CA LYS A 67 15.50 -28.58 17.83
C LYS A 67 15.41 -28.52 16.30
N TYR A 68 14.22 -28.57 15.73
CA TYR A 68 13.95 -28.62 14.31
C TYR A 68 13.19 -27.38 13.83
N GLU A 69 13.35 -27.07 12.56
CA GLU A 69 12.63 -25.94 11.92
C GLU A 69 11.34 -26.44 11.24
N ALA A 70 10.44 -25.52 10.91
CA ALA A 70 9.17 -25.83 10.26
C ALA A 70 9.33 -26.58 8.92
N ASP A 71 10.39 -26.28 8.17
CA ASP A 71 10.74 -26.93 6.90
C ASP A 71 11.13 -28.40 7.09
N ASP A 72 11.84 -28.73 8.18
CA ASP A 72 12.23 -30.11 8.51
C ASP A 72 10.97 -30.98 8.83
N PHE A 73 9.98 -30.42 9.53
CA PHE A 73 8.69 -31.10 9.73
C PHE A 73 7.93 -31.29 8.42
N CYS A 74 7.86 -30.26 7.57
CA CYS A 74 7.23 -30.39 6.25
C CYS A 74 7.91 -31.48 5.41
N GLY A 75 9.25 -31.51 5.37
CA GLY A 75 10.02 -32.50 4.65
C GLY A 75 9.76 -33.93 5.13
N SER A 76 9.71 -34.12 6.45
CA SER A 76 9.47 -35.44 7.07
C SER A 76 8.03 -35.93 6.89
N ILE A 77 7.04 -35.01 7.01
CA ILE A 77 5.62 -35.35 6.76
C ILE A 77 5.43 -35.71 5.28
N ALA A 78 5.94 -34.85 4.36
CA ALA A 78 5.82 -35.09 2.92
C ALA A 78 6.47 -36.43 2.54
N SER A 79 7.71 -36.69 2.96
CA SER A 79 8.43 -37.95 2.67
C SER A 79 7.71 -39.19 3.17
N LYS A 80 7.03 -39.07 4.34
CA LYS A 80 6.28 -40.22 4.93
C LYS A 80 4.98 -40.52 4.20
N LEU A 81 4.30 -39.47 3.67
CA LEU A 81 2.92 -39.60 3.20
C LEU A 81 2.76 -39.48 1.67
N GLU A 82 3.76 -38.98 0.93
CA GLU A 82 3.64 -38.76 -0.52
C GLU A 82 3.41 -40.03 -1.35
N SER A 83 3.72 -41.21 -0.79
CA SER A 83 3.41 -42.49 -1.43
C SER A 83 1.95 -42.92 -1.29
N GLU A 84 1.22 -42.32 -0.33
CA GLU A 84 -0.17 -42.65 -0.03
C GLU A 84 -1.16 -41.61 -0.54
N ILE A 85 -0.77 -40.32 -0.45
CA ILE A 85 -1.63 -39.18 -0.84
C ILE A 85 -0.79 -38.10 -1.53
N PRO A 86 -1.36 -37.37 -2.50
CA PRO A 86 -0.70 -36.18 -3.06
C PRO A 86 -0.50 -35.10 -2.01
N VAL A 87 0.73 -34.54 -1.93
CA VAL A 87 1.08 -33.52 -0.96
C VAL A 87 1.18 -32.14 -1.66
N ARG A 88 0.69 -31.11 -1.00
CA ARG A 88 0.86 -29.70 -1.41
C ARG A 88 1.47 -28.92 -0.26
N ILE A 89 2.63 -28.33 -0.47
CA ILE A 89 3.31 -27.51 0.54
C ILE A 89 3.11 -26.04 0.16
N LEU A 90 2.48 -25.26 1.04
CA LEU A 90 2.25 -23.83 0.84
C LEU A 90 3.26 -23.02 1.64
N THR A 91 4.11 -22.24 0.93
CA THR A 91 5.16 -21.44 1.56
C THR A 91 5.58 -20.28 0.67
N LYS A 92 6.31 -19.30 1.25
CA LYS A 92 7.03 -18.24 0.52
C LYS A 92 8.51 -18.55 0.34
N ASP A 93 8.97 -19.62 0.93
CA ASP A 93 10.38 -19.97 0.98
C ASP A 93 10.77 -20.92 -0.14
N THR A 94 11.81 -20.54 -0.89
CA THR A 94 12.35 -21.33 -2.00
C THR A 94 13.20 -22.53 -1.56
N ASP A 95 13.52 -22.66 -0.28
CA ASP A 95 14.26 -23.80 0.25
C ASP A 95 13.46 -25.09 0.13
N TYR A 96 12.13 -24.98 0.19
CA TYR A 96 11.20 -26.07 -0.01
C TYR A 96 11.19 -26.65 -1.44
N LEU A 97 11.86 -26.02 -2.41
CA LEU A 97 12.04 -26.58 -3.76
C LEU A 97 12.68 -27.97 -3.73
N GLN A 98 13.55 -28.25 -2.75
CA GLN A 98 14.18 -29.55 -2.57
C GLN A 98 13.22 -30.68 -2.15
N LEU A 99 11.99 -30.35 -1.78
CA LEU A 99 10.95 -31.29 -1.41
C LEU A 99 10.03 -31.66 -2.57
N VAL A 100 10.14 -30.98 -3.70
CA VAL A 100 9.28 -31.19 -4.87
C VAL A 100 9.57 -32.55 -5.50
N SER A 101 8.52 -33.35 -5.67
CA SER A 101 8.55 -34.68 -6.32
C SER A 101 7.33 -34.85 -7.24
N GLU A 102 7.15 -36.04 -7.82
CA GLU A 102 5.95 -36.34 -8.59
C GLU A 102 4.67 -36.21 -7.79
N ASN A 103 4.71 -36.58 -6.50
CA ASN A 103 3.55 -36.59 -5.60
C ASN A 103 3.52 -35.41 -4.63
N THR A 104 4.66 -34.74 -4.38
CA THR A 104 4.77 -33.52 -3.55
C THR A 104 5.03 -32.32 -4.42
N LYS A 105 4.09 -31.36 -4.45
CA LYS A 105 4.22 -30.13 -5.22
C LYS A 105 4.26 -28.92 -4.29
N LEU A 106 4.93 -27.86 -4.75
CA LEU A 106 5.10 -26.65 -3.98
C LEU A 106 4.17 -25.57 -4.51
N TRP A 107 3.29 -25.04 -3.67
CA TRP A 107 2.56 -23.80 -3.89
C TRP A 107 3.41 -22.64 -3.37
N LEU A 108 4.23 -22.06 -4.23
CA LEU A 108 5.09 -20.92 -3.87
C LEU A 108 4.27 -19.64 -3.90
N MET A 109 4.13 -18.99 -2.73
CA MET A 109 3.38 -17.75 -2.57
C MET A 109 4.21 -16.51 -2.88
N PHE A 110 3.62 -15.55 -3.56
CA PHE A 110 4.21 -14.24 -3.86
C PHE A 110 3.55 -13.11 -3.06
N THR A 111 4.24 -11.99 -2.96
CA THR A 111 3.73 -10.80 -2.27
C THR A 111 2.56 -10.17 -3.02
N THR A 112 2.60 -10.20 -4.36
CA THR A 112 1.56 -9.64 -5.25
C THR A 112 1.05 -10.72 -6.20
N GLN A 113 -0.20 -10.60 -6.65
CA GLN A 113 -0.79 -11.49 -7.64
C GLN A 113 -0.06 -11.42 -8.98
N GLU A 114 0.36 -10.24 -9.40
CA GLU A 114 1.07 -9.98 -10.66
C GLU A 114 2.28 -10.92 -10.87
N LYS A 115 3.08 -11.16 -9.80
CA LYS A 115 4.22 -12.08 -9.89
C LYS A 115 3.84 -13.54 -10.13
N ALA A 116 2.71 -13.98 -9.59
CA ALA A 116 2.19 -15.29 -9.89
C ALA A 116 1.66 -15.35 -11.34
N ASP A 117 0.94 -14.32 -11.78
CA ASP A 117 0.38 -14.21 -13.12
C ASP A 117 1.47 -14.18 -14.21
N ASP A 118 2.61 -13.56 -13.94
CA ASP A 118 3.80 -13.59 -14.83
C ASP A 118 4.30 -15.03 -15.08
N LEU A 119 4.29 -15.87 -14.04
CA LEU A 119 4.67 -17.29 -14.19
C LEU A 119 3.60 -18.09 -14.94
N PHE A 120 2.32 -17.87 -14.66
CA PHE A 120 1.22 -18.49 -15.41
C PHE A 120 1.32 -18.15 -16.91
N LYS A 121 1.60 -16.89 -17.23
CA LYS A 121 1.82 -16.42 -18.60
C LYS A 121 3.08 -16.99 -19.22
N LYS A 122 4.20 -17.02 -18.49
CA LYS A 122 5.49 -17.57 -18.95
C LYS A 122 5.41 -19.03 -19.34
N TYR A 123 4.63 -19.83 -18.59
CA TYR A 123 4.48 -21.27 -18.80
C TYR A 123 3.18 -21.65 -19.52
N GLU A 124 2.43 -20.66 -20.02
CA GLU A 124 1.18 -20.85 -20.76
C GLU A 124 0.13 -21.71 -20.00
N ILE A 125 0.15 -21.62 -18.67
CA ILE A 125 -0.80 -22.35 -17.80
C ILE A 125 -2.03 -21.47 -17.58
N LYS A 126 -3.23 -21.99 -17.87
CA LYS A 126 -4.48 -21.27 -17.63
C LYS A 126 -4.81 -21.28 -16.13
N LYS A 127 -4.84 -20.13 -15.49
CA LYS A 127 -5.13 -19.96 -14.07
C LYS A 127 -6.51 -20.55 -13.70
N SER A 128 -7.51 -20.37 -14.55
CA SER A 128 -8.88 -20.88 -14.36
C SER A 128 -9.01 -22.41 -14.27
N THR A 129 -8.01 -23.15 -14.74
CA THR A 129 -7.99 -24.63 -14.68
C THR A 129 -7.01 -25.18 -13.66
N ALA A 130 -6.22 -24.33 -13.02
CA ALA A 130 -5.09 -24.79 -12.21
C ALA A 130 -5.46 -25.10 -10.75
N ASN A 131 -6.63 -24.66 -10.25
CA ASN A 131 -7.06 -24.83 -8.84
C ASN A 131 -5.94 -24.58 -7.83
N ILE A 132 -5.28 -23.41 -7.92
CA ILE A 132 -4.12 -23.01 -7.11
C ILE A 132 -4.52 -21.79 -6.28
N PRO A 133 -4.11 -21.67 -5.01
CA PRO A 133 -4.42 -20.52 -4.17
C PRO A 133 -3.98 -19.20 -4.79
N ASP A 134 -4.68 -18.11 -4.49
CA ASP A 134 -4.29 -16.78 -4.92
C ASP A 134 -2.87 -16.41 -4.51
N LYS A 135 -2.20 -15.67 -5.37
CA LYS A 135 -0.78 -15.27 -5.21
C LYS A 135 0.18 -16.44 -5.11
N ALA A 136 -0.24 -17.66 -5.44
CA ALA A 136 0.61 -18.83 -5.48
C ALA A 136 0.80 -19.34 -6.92
N PHE A 137 1.89 -20.06 -7.13
CA PHE A 137 2.17 -20.79 -8.35
C PHE A 137 2.62 -22.20 -7.99
N GLU A 138 2.07 -23.24 -8.67
CA GLU A 138 2.44 -24.63 -8.42
C GLU A 138 3.72 -25.00 -9.15
N LEU A 139 4.71 -25.45 -8.40
CA LEU A 139 5.99 -25.93 -8.93
C LEU A 139 6.04 -27.46 -8.92
N THR A 140 6.22 -28.01 -10.13
CA THR A 140 6.51 -29.43 -10.39
C THR A 140 8.01 -29.63 -10.60
N PRO A 141 8.53 -30.87 -10.61
CA PRO A 141 9.93 -31.11 -10.90
C PRO A 141 10.42 -30.49 -12.23
N GLU A 142 9.56 -30.53 -13.28
CA GLU A 142 9.87 -29.93 -14.59
C GLU A 142 9.93 -28.42 -14.51
N LEU A 143 8.99 -27.78 -13.79
CA LEU A 143 8.95 -26.35 -13.63
C LEU A 143 10.12 -25.84 -12.76
N VAL A 144 10.49 -26.59 -11.72
CA VAL A 144 11.71 -26.28 -10.95
C VAL A 144 12.95 -26.31 -11.85
N LYS A 145 13.12 -27.37 -12.67
CA LYS A 145 14.23 -27.45 -13.60
C LYS A 145 14.22 -26.33 -14.65
N SER A 146 13.06 -25.99 -15.16
CA SER A 146 12.91 -24.92 -16.15
C SER A 146 13.18 -23.51 -15.57
N GLU A 147 12.70 -23.23 -14.35
CA GLU A 147 12.82 -21.91 -13.71
C GLU A 147 14.19 -21.67 -13.09
N TYR A 148 14.73 -22.69 -12.40
CA TYR A 148 15.97 -22.58 -11.62
C TYR A 148 17.18 -23.27 -12.26
N GLY A 149 16.99 -23.97 -13.37
CA GLY A 149 18.07 -24.65 -14.10
C GLY A 149 18.63 -25.88 -13.42
N ILE A 150 18.03 -26.37 -12.33
CA ILE A 150 18.45 -27.56 -11.56
C ILE A 150 17.23 -28.40 -11.19
N LYS A 151 17.46 -29.63 -10.87
CA LYS A 151 16.43 -30.52 -10.34
C LYS A 151 16.17 -30.25 -8.85
N PRO A 152 14.98 -30.61 -8.33
CA PRO A 152 14.65 -30.43 -6.90
C PRO A 152 15.70 -31.01 -5.95
N GLU A 153 16.18 -32.24 -6.20
CA GLU A 153 17.19 -32.89 -5.38
C GLU A 153 18.55 -32.18 -5.35
N GLN A 154 18.79 -31.27 -6.29
CA GLN A 154 20.06 -30.53 -6.46
C GLN A 154 20.03 -29.14 -5.75
N VAL A 155 18.92 -28.74 -5.17
CA VAL A 155 18.78 -27.40 -4.56
C VAL A 155 19.75 -27.20 -3.39
N ALA A 156 19.89 -28.19 -2.52
CA ALA A 156 20.84 -28.13 -1.42
C ALA A 156 22.30 -28.11 -1.90
N ASP A 157 22.61 -28.81 -3.00
CA ASP A 157 23.92 -28.80 -3.65
C ASP A 157 24.25 -27.46 -4.28
N LEU A 158 23.27 -26.81 -4.91
CA LEU A 158 23.43 -25.45 -5.42
C LEU A 158 23.74 -24.46 -4.28
N LYS A 159 22.94 -24.50 -3.21
CA LYS A 159 23.14 -23.64 -2.03
C LYS A 159 24.46 -23.91 -1.31
N SER A 160 24.96 -25.15 -1.37
CA SER A 160 26.27 -25.48 -0.80
C SER A 160 27.42 -24.72 -1.47
N LEU A 161 27.28 -24.43 -2.78
CA LEU A 161 28.28 -23.68 -3.55
C LEU A 161 28.06 -22.16 -3.53
N VAL A 162 26.82 -21.73 -3.76
CA VAL A 162 26.48 -20.31 -3.88
C VAL A 162 26.32 -19.64 -2.50
N GLY A 163 25.90 -20.41 -1.49
CA GLY A 163 25.46 -19.89 -0.20
C GLY A 163 24.04 -19.34 -0.23
N ASP A 164 23.58 -18.87 0.94
CA ASP A 164 22.31 -18.17 1.11
C ASP A 164 22.49 -17.00 2.06
N LYS A 165 22.24 -15.79 1.56
CA LYS A 165 22.38 -14.57 2.35
C LYS A 165 21.27 -14.40 3.39
N SER A 166 20.07 -14.94 3.13
CA SER A 166 18.93 -14.82 4.02
C SER A 166 19.14 -15.62 5.30
N ASP A 167 19.78 -16.77 5.18
CA ASP A 167 20.07 -17.70 6.27
C ASP A 167 21.52 -17.65 6.75
N ASN A 168 22.30 -16.74 6.17
CA ASN A 168 23.73 -16.59 6.45
C ASN A 168 24.56 -17.86 6.16
N ILE A 169 24.16 -18.61 5.12
CA ILE A 169 24.92 -19.76 4.63
C ILE A 169 26.02 -19.24 3.70
N LYS A 170 27.27 -19.55 3.99
CA LYS A 170 28.43 -18.89 3.35
C LYS A 170 28.68 -19.37 1.90
N GLY A 171 28.39 -20.63 1.60
CA GLY A 171 28.77 -21.24 0.31
C GLY A 171 30.27 -21.25 0.13
N VAL A 172 30.70 -21.31 -1.12
CA VAL A 172 32.13 -21.19 -1.50
C VAL A 172 32.38 -19.77 -2.03
N ALA A 173 33.13 -18.97 -1.28
CA ALA A 173 33.40 -17.58 -1.63
C ALA A 173 33.98 -17.46 -3.06
N GLY A 174 33.35 -16.68 -3.92
CA GLY A 174 33.73 -16.50 -5.32
C GLY A 174 33.03 -17.45 -6.31
N VAL A 175 32.15 -18.34 -5.85
CA VAL A 175 31.30 -19.20 -6.69
C VAL A 175 29.89 -18.63 -6.71
N GLY A 176 29.37 -18.29 -7.88
CA GLY A 176 27.99 -17.79 -8.08
C GLY A 176 27.18 -18.74 -8.95
N GLU A 177 25.88 -18.51 -9.06
CA GLU A 177 24.91 -19.35 -9.79
C GLU A 177 25.36 -19.65 -11.25
N ALA A 178 25.88 -18.64 -11.93
CA ALA A 178 26.36 -18.81 -13.33
C ALA A 178 27.44 -19.88 -13.51
N SER A 179 28.16 -20.26 -12.45
CA SER A 179 29.11 -21.37 -12.46
C SER A 179 28.60 -22.61 -11.69
N ALA A 180 27.85 -22.38 -10.61
CA ALA A 180 27.37 -23.48 -9.77
C ALA A 180 26.29 -24.33 -10.47
N VAL A 181 25.34 -23.72 -11.16
CA VAL A 181 24.27 -24.44 -11.88
C VAL A 181 24.82 -25.40 -12.92
N PRO A 182 25.72 -24.98 -13.85
CA PRO A 182 26.33 -25.92 -14.80
C PRO A 182 27.14 -27.03 -14.13
N LEU A 183 27.85 -26.72 -13.01
CA LEU A 183 28.65 -27.74 -12.30
C LEU A 183 27.75 -28.77 -11.61
N ILE A 184 26.70 -28.36 -10.95
CA ILE A 184 25.77 -29.30 -10.29
C ILE A 184 25.01 -30.13 -11.33
N ASN A 185 24.66 -29.58 -12.48
CA ASN A 185 24.05 -30.34 -13.56
C ASN A 185 25.01 -31.40 -14.14
N GLU A 186 26.30 -31.09 -14.25
CA GLU A 186 27.30 -32.00 -14.78
C GLU A 186 27.66 -33.11 -13.79
N TYR A 187 27.95 -32.73 -12.53
CA TYR A 187 28.46 -33.69 -11.53
C TYR A 187 27.38 -34.29 -10.64
N GLY A 188 26.14 -33.73 -10.67
CA GLY A 188 25.01 -34.20 -9.90
C GLY A 188 24.98 -33.68 -8.48
N THR A 189 26.04 -33.89 -7.71
CA THR A 189 26.19 -33.49 -6.31
C THR A 189 27.50 -32.75 -6.07
N VAL A 190 27.57 -32.01 -4.97
CA VAL A 190 28.79 -31.33 -4.56
C VAL A 190 29.91 -32.33 -4.21
N GLU A 191 29.55 -33.47 -3.60
CA GLU A 191 30.52 -34.54 -3.28
C GLU A 191 31.18 -35.08 -4.53
N ASN A 192 30.39 -35.43 -5.56
CA ASN A 192 30.92 -35.91 -6.86
C ASN A 192 31.80 -34.86 -7.53
N LEU A 193 31.38 -33.58 -7.46
CA LEU A 193 32.22 -32.49 -7.98
C LEU A 193 33.59 -32.49 -7.29
N TYR A 194 33.63 -32.53 -5.96
CA TYR A 194 34.91 -32.55 -5.22
C TYR A 194 35.72 -33.86 -5.44
N GLU A 195 35.07 -35.00 -5.62
CA GLU A 195 35.76 -36.24 -5.97
C GLU A 195 36.54 -36.10 -7.28
N HIS A 196 35.98 -35.41 -8.29
CA HIS A 196 36.61 -35.17 -9.57
C HIS A 196 37.73 -34.12 -9.54
N ILE A 197 37.70 -33.16 -8.59
CA ILE A 197 38.66 -32.05 -8.61
C ILE A 197 39.69 -32.08 -7.48
N ARG A 198 39.55 -32.97 -6.48
CA ARG A 198 40.35 -32.98 -5.26
C ARG A 198 41.83 -33.18 -5.43
N ASN A 199 42.26 -34.00 -6.42
CA ASN A 199 43.64 -34.44 -6.58
C ASN A 199 44.19 -34.18 -7.98
N LEU A 200 43.84 -33.05 -8.60
CA LEU A 200 44.27 -32.72 -9.97
C LEU A 200 45.73 -32.27 -10.00
N ASP A 201 46.51 -32.74 -10.96
CA ASP A 201 47.80 -32.13 -11.33
C ASP A 201 47.55 -30.84 -12.17
N LYS A 202 48.62 -30.06 -12.38
CA LYS A 202 48.53 -28.80 -13.15
C LYS A 202 48.02 -28.96 -14.57
N LYS A 203 48.25 -30.11 -15.22
CA LYS A 203 47.77 -30.40 -16.56
C LYS A 203 46.28 -30.70 -16.53
N GLN A 204 45.85 -31.53 -15.61
CA GLN A 204 44.45 -31.87 -15.37
C GLN A 204 43.61 -30.64 -14.95
N GLU A 205 44.18 -29.76 -14.12
CA GLU A 205 43.50 -28.47 -13.79
C GLU A 205 43.25 -27.60 -15.03
N LYS A 206 44.20 -27.58 -15.98
CA LYS A 206 44.05 -26.84 -17.24
C LYS A 206 42.97 -27.49 -18.11
N GLU A 207 43.00 -28.80 -18.24
CA GLU A 207 42.03 -29.55 -19.03
C GLU A 207 40.60 -29.40 -18.50
N ILE A 208 40.42 -29.43 -17.18
CA ILE A 208 39.09 -29.26 -16.58
C ILE A 208 38.57 -27.81 -16.70
N LYS A 209 39.46 -26.80 -16.59
CA LYS A 209 39.11 -25.39 -16.83
C LYS A 209 38.67 -25.17 -18.28
N ASP A 210 39.38 -25.79 -19.25
CA ASP A 210 39.04 -25.71 -20.66
C ASP A 210 37.71 -26.45 -20.95
N TYR A 211 37.48 -27.61 -20.31
CA TYR A 211 36.22 -28.33 -20.39
C TYR A 211 35.05 -27.50 -19.85
N TRP A 212 35.19 -26.96 -18.67
CA TRP A 212 34.14 -26.11 -18.07
C TRP A 212 33.83 -24.86 -18.92
N LYS A 213 34.85 -24.29 -19.53
CA LYS A 213 34.72 -23.16 -20.44
C LYS A 213 34.00 -23.53 -21.74
N THR A 214 34.42 -24.61 -22.39
CA THR A 214 33.97 -24.96 -23.73
C THR A 214 32.67 -25.78 -23.75
N LYS A 215 32.47 -26.63 -22.78
CA LYS A 215 31.33 -27.55 -22.72
C LYS A 215 30.23 -27.04 -21.77
N LEU A 216 30.59 -26.49 -20.60
CA LEU A 216 29.62 -26.01 -19.62
C LEU A 216 29.37 -24.51 -19.74
N GLY A 217 30.08 -23.79 -20.60
CA GLY A 217 29.88 -22.36 -20.83
C GLY A 217 30.31 -21.46 -19.66
N ILE A 218 31.10 -21.96 -18.72
CA ILE A 218 31.55 -21.22 -17.53
C ILE A 218 32.67 -20.25 -17.94
N LYS A 219 32.33 -18.96 -18.06
CA LYS A 219 33.27 -17.91 -18.53
C LYS A 219 34.47 -17.72 -17.60
N ARG A 220 34.29 -17.84 -16.30
CA ARG A 220 35.34 -17.74 -15.26
C ARG A 220 35.30 -19.02 -14.42
N SER A 221 36.35 -19.84 -14.55
CA SER A 221 36.43 -21.09 -13.80
C SER A 221 36.52 -20.82 -12.28
N PRO A 222 35.63 -21.43 -11.47
CA PRO A 222 35.68 -21.29 -10.01
C PRO A 222 36.70 -22.25 -9.35
N LEU A 223 37.46 -23.03 -10.09
CA LEU A 223 38.32 -24.12 -9.60
C LEU A 223 39.26 -23.68 -8.47
N THR A 224 39.87 -22.49 -8.60
CA THR A 224 40.78 -21.94 -7.57
C THR A 224 40.07 -21.68 -6.25
N TYR A 225 38.79 -21.25 -6.29
CA TYR A 225 37.98 -21.02 -5.08
C TYR A 225 37.50 -22.35 -4.48
N LEU A 226 37.12 -23.30 -5.32
CA LEU A 226 36.69 -24.64 -4.90
C LEU A 226 37.82 -25.41 -4.22
N LEU A 227 39.04 -25.34 -4.74
CA LEU A 227 40.23 -26.02 -4.20
C LEU A 227 40.95 -25.21 -3.11
N LYS A 228 40.44 -24.02 -2.71
CA LYS A 228 41.06 -23.22 -1.66
C LYS A 228 41.03 -23.97 -0.33
N THR A 229 42.18 -24.04 0.33
CA THR A 229 42.36 -24.60 1.69
C THR A 229 42.89 -23.56 2.64
N SER A 230 42.53 -23.65 3.90
CA SER A 230 43.03 -22.79 4.99
C SER A 230 43.02 -23.56 6.30
N ASP A 231 44.03 -23.28 7.15
CA ASP A 231 44.07 -23.84 8.49
C ASP A 231 43.26 -23.05 9.50
N THR A 232 42.96 -21.79 9.18
CA THR A 232 42.26 -20.84 10.09
C THR A 232 40.86 -20.47 9.65
N GLU A 233 40.53 -20.66 8.36
CA GLU A 233 39.24 -20.26 7.79
C GLU A 233 38.50 -21.45 7.19
N ILE A 234 37.16 -21.45 7.25
CA ILE A 234 36.31 -22.41 6.59
C ILE A 234 36.13 -21.96 5.13
N VAL A 235 36.84 -22.59 4.19
CA VAL A 235 36.86 -22.25 2.78
C VAL A 235 36.80 -23.51 1.90
N GLY A 236 36.57 -23.34 0.57
CA GLY A 236 36.58 -24.42 -0.41
C GLY A 236 35.65 -25.57 -0.04
N GLU A 237 36.14 -26.80 -0.09
CA GLU A 237 35.37 -28.03 0.19
C GLU A 237 34.73 -28.03 1.57
N LYS A 238 35.47 -27.63 2.62
CA LYS A 238 34.92 -27.54 3.99
C LYS A 238 33.73 -26.63 4.07
N SER A 239 33.81 -25.48 3.40
CA SER A 239 32.69 -24.50 3.35
C SER A 239 31.48 -25.08 2.60
N ALA A 240 31.68 -25.72 1.48
CA ALA A 240 30.62 -26.34 0.72
C ALA A 240 29.89 -27.43 1.53
N ILE A 241 30.63 -28.32 2.20
CA ILE A 241 30.04 -29.41 3.00
C ILE A 241 29.23 -28.87 4.20
N ILE A 242 29.78 -27.87 4.89
CA ILE A 242 29.03 -27.24 6.01
C ILE A 242 27.79 -26.53 5.48
N SER A 243 27.91 -25.77 4.39
CA SER A 243 26.79 -25.08 3.77
C SER A 243 25.71 -26.05 3.29
N LYS A 244 26.09 -27.21 2.74
CA LYS A 244 25.13 -28.26 2.40
C LYS A 244 24.38 -28.79 3.61
N LYS A 245 25.08 -29.09 4.70
CA LYS A 245 24.46 -29.56 5.95
C LYS A 245 23.46 -28.55 6.54
N LEU A 246 23.71 -27.25 6.35
CA LEU A 246 22.80 -26.19 6.78
C LEU A 246 21.60 -26.04 5.83
N ALA A 247 21.80 -26.25 4.53
CA ALA A 247 20.77 -26.06 3.51
C ALA A 247 19.81 -27.25 3.35
N ILE A 248 20.22 -28.46 3.78
CA ILE A 248 19.38 -29.66 3.66
C ILE A 248 18.22 -29.60 4.66
N ILE A 249 17.01 -29.78 4.12
CA ILE A 249 15.81 -30.04 4.90
C ILE A 249 15.78 -31.51 5.31
N LYS A 250 15.60 -31.78 6.59
CA LYS A 250 15.48 -33.14 7.09
C LYS A 250 14.16 -33.78 6.66
N LYS A 251 14.23 -35.06 6.29
CA LYS A 251 13.08 -35.85 5.85
C LYS A 251 12.82 -37.08 6.74
N ASP A 252 13.55 -37.16 7.85
CA ASP A 252 13.65 -38.34 8.69
C ASP A 252 13.45 -38.03 10.19
N ILE A 253 12.77 -36.91 10.51
CA ILE A 253 12.41 -36.59 11.90
C ILE A 253 11.43 -37.64 12.43
N ASP A 254 11.63 -38.07 13.66
CA ASP A 254 10.66 -38.91 14.35
C ASP A 254 9.37 -38.13 14.63
N LEU A 255 8.32 -38.45 13.90
CA LEU A 255 6.99 -37.87 14.00
C LEU A 255 6.03 -38.73 14.85
N GLY A 256 6.56 -39.70 15.58
CA GLY A 256 5.76 -40.62 16.36
C GLY A 256 4.87 -41.51 15.48
N GLU A 257 3.65 -41.83 15.98
CA GLU A 257 2.68 -42.67 15.25
C GLU A 257 1.94 -41.92 14.12
N LEU A 258 2.59 -40.93 13.49
CA LEU A 258 1.99 -40.20 12.38
C LEU A 258 1.63 -41.18 11.23
N ASN A 259 0.35 -41.19 10.85
CA ASN A 259 -0.16 -41.84 9.66
C ASN A 259 -1.14 -40.92 8.92
N ARG A 260 -1.64 -41.37 7.77
CA ARG A 260 -2.57 -40.59 6.98
C ARG A 260 -3.81 -40.18 7.79
N ASP A 261 -4.40 -41.06 8.53
CA ASP A 261 -5.66 -40.82 9.25
C ASP A 261 -5.49 -39.80 10.39
N SER A 262 -4.29 -39.70 10.97
CA SER A 262 -4.00 -38.66 12.01
C SER A 262 -4.00 -37.22 11.50
N LEU A 263 -3.83 -37.01 10.18
CA LEU A 263 -3.88 -35.67 9.56
C LEU A 263 -5.21 -35.37 8.89
N LYS A 264 -6.20 -36.34 8.98
CA LYS A 264 -7.50 -36.11 8.37
C LYS A 264 -8.16 -34.86 8.97
N LEU A 265 -8.65 -34.01 8.10
CA LEU A 265 -9.27 -32.75 8.51
C LEU A 265 -10.56 -33.02 9.27
N ASN A 266 -10.60 -32.64 10.54
CA ASN A 266 -11.76 -32.73 11.41
C ASN A 266 -11.86 -31.48 12.28
N ILE A 267 -12.35 -30.41 11.68
CA ILE A 267 -12.36 -29.07 12.30
C ILE A 267 -13.48 -28.99 13.35
N ASP A 268 -13.12 -28.58 14.55
CA ASP A 268 -14.07 -28.22 15.60
C ASP A 268 -14.62 -26.82 15.34
N ILE A 269 -15.78 -26.78 14.67
CA ILE A 269 -16.44 -25.54 14.25
C ILE A 269 -16.91 -24.71 15.45
N GLU A 270 -17.42 -25.35 16.50
CA GLU A 270 -17.98 -24.65 17.66
C GLU A 270 -16.89 -23.95 18.46
N ASN A 271 -15.83 -24.68 18.83
CA ASN A 271 -14.73 -24.12 19.57
C ASN A 271 -13.94 -23.08 18.75
N GLY A 272 -13.75 -23.29 17.46
CA GLY A 272 -13.09 -22.33 16.58
C GLY A 272 -13.88 -21.03 16.43
N ASN A 273 -15.18 -21.09 16.20
CA ASN A 273 -16.04 -19.90 16.12
C ASN A 273 -16.16 -19.20 17.48
N ALA A 274 -16.11 -19.92 18.61
CA ALA A 274 -16.08 -19.31 19.93
C ALA A 274 -14.81 -18.47 20.14
N GLU A 275 -13.64 -18.94 19.69
CA GLU A 275 -12.39 -18.16 19.73
C GLU A 275 -12.43 -16.97 18.78
N PHE A 276 -12.99 -17.09 17.56
CA PHE A 276 -13.18 -15.94 16.66
C PHE A 276 -14.06 -14.86 17.29
N LYS A 277 -15.17 -15.26 17.95
CA LYS A 277 -16.05 -14.32 18.64
C LYS A 277 -15.35 -13.62 19.81
N LYS A 278 -14.55 -14.36 20.60
CA LYS A 278 -13.76 -13.83 21.71
C LYS A 278 -12.70 -12.81 21.26
N LEU A 279 -12.14 -13.00 20.08
CA LEU A 279 -11.17 -12.12 19.44
C LEU A 279 -11.81 -11.04 18.56
N GLU A 280 -13.14 -10.93 18.60
CA GLU A 280 -13.92 -9.95 17.84
C GLU A 280 -13.74 -10.06 16.31
N PHE A 281 -13.40 -11.24 15.79
CA PHE A 281 -13.36 -11.51 14.35
C PHE A 281 -14.80 -11.66 13.81
N LYS A 282 -15.43 -10.52 13.49
CA LYS A 282 -16.83 -10.47 13.06
C LYS A 282 -17.10 -11.10 11.69
N SER A 283 -16.08 -11.18 10.83
CA SER A 283 -16.19 -11.68 9.45
C SER A 283 -15.72 -13.14 9.28
N LEU A 284 -15.24 -13.81 10.33
CA LEU A 284 -14.74 -15.17 10.22
C LEU A 284 -15.75 -16.16 10.79
N ASN A 285 -16.19 -17.12 9.96
CA ASN A 285 -17.06 -18.21 10.36
C ASN A 285 -16.56 -19.53 9.73
N LEU A 286 -16.32 -20.52 10.57
CA LEU A 286 -15.84 -21.85 10.12
C LEU A 286 -16.89 -22.65 9.37
N LYS A 287 -18.18 -22.44 9.64
CA LYS A 287 -19.23 -23.10 8.88
C LYS A 287 -19.13 -22.78 7.40
N ASP A 288 -18.91 -21.52 7.06
CA ASP A 288 -18.82 -21.05 5.69
C ASP A 288 -17.55 -21.54 4.98
N ALA A 289 -16.50 -21.88 5.75
CA ALA A 289 -15.23 -22.38 5.23
C ALA A 289 -15.19 -23.92 5.01
N ILE A 290 -16.14 -24.68 5.59
CA ILE A 290 -16.07 -26.15 5.65
C ILE A 290 -17.30 -26.84 5.06
N SER A 291 -18.42 -26.11 4.76
CA SER A 291 -19.64 -26.69 4.25
C SER A 291 -19.38 -27.57 3.01
N HIS A 292 -19.31 -28.89 3.25
CA HIS A 292 -19.49 -29.88 2.21
C HIS A 292 -20.98 -29.96 1.92
N GLU A 293 -21.36 -29.85 0.68
CA GLU A 293 -22.69 -30.26 0.25
C GLU A 293 -22.93 -31.74 0.61
N ASN A 294 -23.55 -31.98 1.75
CA ASN A 294 -24.34 -33.18 1.95
C ASN A 294 -25.80 -32.78 1.73
N GLU A 295 -26.35 -33.23 0.65
CA GLU A 295 -27.78 -33.26 0.39
C GLU A 295 -28.47 -33.99 1.58
N ASP A 296 -29.01 -33.20 2.50
CA ASP A 296 -30.15 -33.63 3.33
C ASP A 296 -31.09 -32.41 3.46
N GLU A 297 -32.24 -32.61 2.86
CA GLU A 297 -33.38 -31.73 2.85
C GLU A 297 -33.78 -31.36 4.28
N ASN A 298 -33.53 -30.13 4.70
CA ASN A 298 -34.45 -29.41 5.61
C ASN A 298 -34.19 -27.91 5.52
N ASN A 299 -35.19 -27.25 5.02
CA ASN A 299 -35.42 -25.83 4.88
C ASN A 299 -34.73 -24.91 5.92
N GLU A 300 -33.65 -24.25 5.55
CA GLU A 300 -33.42 -22.84 5.83
C GLU A 300 -33.01 -22.21 4.50
N GLU A 301 -33.75 -21.22 4.04
CA GLU A 301 -33.66 -20.58 2.76
C GLU A 301 -32.19 -20.09 2.50
N LYS A 302 -31.40 -20.89 1.76
CA LYS A 302 -30.30 -20.39 0.98
C LYS A 302 -30.95 -19.50 -0.09
N HIS A 303 -31.01 -18.18 0.14
CA HIS A 303 -31.14 -17.26 -0.94
C HIS A 303 -29.85 -17.34 -1.78
N GLU A 304 -29.73 -18.35 -2.64
CA GLU A 304 -29.04 -18.17 -3.90
C GLU A 304 -29.80 -17.03 -4.58
N CYS A 305 -29.23 -15.84 -4.57
CA CYS A 305 -29.71 -14.78 -5.46
C CYS A 305 -29.58 -15.31 -6.87
N ASN A 306 -30.64 -15.83 -7.44
CA ASN A 306 -30.77 -16.09 -8.86
C ASN A 306 -30.80 -14.73 -9.58
N ILE A 307 -29.65 -14.02 -9.56
CA ILE A 307 -29.50 -12.74 -10.22
C ILE A 307 -29.61 -13.01 -11.72
N LYS A 308 -30.64 -12.47 -12.35
CA LYS A 308 -30.78 -12.49 -13.78
C LYS A 308 -29.94 -11.36 -14.36
N ILE A 309 -28.90 -11.70 -15.09
CA ILE A 309 -28.09 -10.73 -15.82
C ILE A 309 -28.59 -10.63 -17.25
N ASN A 310 -29.02 -9.46 -17.64
CA ASN A 310 -29.40 -9.15 -19.02
C ASN A 310 -28.24 -8.35 -19.66
N SER A 311 -27.65 -8.84 -20.73
CA SER A 311 -26.69 -8.10 -21.55
C SER A 311 -27.43 -7.32 -22.62
N ILE A 312 -27.23 -6.03 -22.68
CA ILE A 312 -27.81 -5.09 -23.61
C ILE A 312 -26.70 -4.50 -24.47
N ASP A 313 -26.70 -4.81 -25.72
CA ASP A 313 -25.66 -4.46 -26.68
C ASP A 313 -26.16 -3.74 -27.94
N ASN A 314 -27.45 -3.37 -27.99
CA ASN A 314 -28.09 -2.61 -29.07
C ASN A 314 -29.01 -1.52 -28.51
N ILE A 315 -29.30 -0.55 -29.35
CA ILE A 315 -29.99 0.69 -28.99
C ILE A 315 -31.50 0.50 -28.73
N GLU A 316 -32.12 -0.49 -29.37
CA GLU A 316 -33.54 -0.81 -29.19
C GLU A 316 -33.81 -1.36 -27.81
N GLU A 317 -33.02 -2.35 -27.34
CA GLU A 317 -33.13 -2.92 -26.01
C GLU A 317 -32.79 -1.89 -24.92
N PHE A 318 -31.82 -1.03 -25.18
CA PHE A 318 -31.50 0.06 -24.25
C PHE A 318 -32.68 1.04 -24.12
N SER A 319 -33.32 1.39 -25.23
CA SER A 319 -34.55 2.23 -25.25
C SER A 319 -35.69 1.57 -24.48
N GLU A 320 -35.90 0.25 -24.69
CA GLU A 320 -36.95 -0.51 -23.98
C GLU A 320 -36.72 -0.53 -22.47
N LEU A 321 -35.48 -0.73 -22.04
CA LEU A 321 -35.12 -0.66 -20.62
C LEU A 321 -35.44 0.71 -20.01
N MET A 322 -35.09 1.80 -20.72
CA MET A 322 -35.33 3.17 -20.25
C MET A 322 -36.82 3.46 -20.05
N ASN A 323 -37.69 2.90 -20.88
CA ASN A 323 -39.14 3.05 -20.78
C ASN A 323 -39.77 2.27 -19.59
N LYS A 324 -39.06 1.27 -19.07
CA LYS A 324 -39.50 0.43 -17.91
C LYS A 324 -39.11 1.02 -16.56
N VAL A 325 -38.15 1.94 -16.53
CA VAL A 325 -37.66 2.58 -15.28
C VAL A 325 -38.75 3.49 -14.68
N LYS A 326 -39.03 3.38 -13.36
CA LYS A 326 -40.09 4.14 -12.71
C LYS A 326 -39.57 5.05 -11.61
N ASP A 327 -39.31 4.52 -10.43
CA ASP A 327 -39.13 5.34 -9.20
C ASP A 327 -37.66 5.51 -8.81
N ARG A 328 -36.87 4.43 -8.89
CA ARG A 328 -35.47 4.39 -8.45
C ARG A 328 -34.66 3.43 -9.31
N ILE A 329 -33.40 3.80 -9.55
CA ILE A 329 -32.40 2.93 -10.15
C ILE A 329 -31.11 2.95 -9.34
N TYR A 330 -30.40 1.83 -9.42
CA TYR A 330 -29.08 1.69 -8.82
C TYR A 330 -28.07 1.49 -9.96
N ILE A 331 -26.97 2.21 -9.88
CA ILE A 331 -26.03 2.33 -10.98
C ILE A 331 -24.62 2.00 -10.50
N SER A 332 -23.93 1.13 -11.24
CA SER A 332 -22.48 1.07 -11.33
C SER A 332 -22.06 1.25 -12.77
N TYR A 333 -20.78 1.50 -13.02
CA TYR A 333 -20.27 1.81 -14.33
C TYR A 333 -18.79 1.51 -14.45
N THR A 334 -18.30 1.41 -15.68
CA THR A 334 -16.88 1.28 -16.00
C THR A 334 -16.52 2.30 -17.07
N LEU A 335 -15.54 3.15 -16.75
CA LEU A 335 -14.92 4.06 -17.70
C LEU A 335 -13.66 3.42 -18.30
N ASN A 336 -13.15 4.01 -19.36
CA ASN A 336 -11.83 3.65 -19.86
C ASN A 336 -10.73 4.19 -18.91
N ASP A 337 -9.51 3.62 -19.01
CA ASP A 337 -8.37 3.97 -18.15
C ASP A 337 -7.66 5.28 -18.54
N SER A 338 -8.39 6.24 -19.13
CA SER A 338 -7.80 7.51 -19.57
C SER A 338 -7.78 8.53 -18.43
N SER A 339 -6.60 9.06 -18.12
CA SER A 339 -6.43 10.24 -17.25
C SER A 339 -6.66 11.56 -17.99
N ILE A 340 -6.87 11.52 -19.31
CA ILE A 340 -7.11 12.69 -20.17
C ILE A 340 -8.61 12.87 -20.31
N TYR A 341 -9.12 14.05 -19.92
CA TYR A 341 -10.55 14.34 -19.88
C TYR A 341 -11.23 14.23 -21.24
N SER A 342 -10.60 14.73 -22.33
CA SER A 342 -11.15 14.61 -23.70
C SER A 342 -11.33 13.16 -24.16
N LYS A 343 -10.51 12.25 -23.63
CA LYS A 343 -10.53 10.82 -23.96
C LYS A 343 -11.36 9.98 -22.98
N LEU A 344 -11.91 10.60 -21.93
CA LEU A 344 -12.77 9.90 -20.98
C LEU A 344 -14.00 9.35 -21.69
N ASN A 345 -14.26 8.05 -21.57
CA ASN A 345 -15.37 7.38 -22.22
C ASN A 345 -15.99 6.31 -21.32
N LEU A 346 -17.30 6.12 -21.48
CA LEU A 346 -18.07 5.11 -20.76
C LEU A 346 -18.03 3.79 -21.56
N LYS A 347 -17.53 2.73 -20.92
CA LYS A 347 -17.52 1.37 -21.48
C LYS A 347 -18.83 0.68 -21.18
N HIS A 348 -19.09 0.45 -19.91
CA HIS A 348 -20.30 -0.22 -19.45
C HIS A 348 -21.05 0.66 -18.45
N ILE A 349 -22.36 0.54 -18.44
CA ILE A 349 -23.22 1.03 -17.38
C ILE A 349 -24.15 -0.09 -16.95
N ILE A 350 -24.20 -0.34 -15.65
CA ILE A 350 -25.04 -1.38 -15.07
C ILE A 350 -26.20 -0.69 -14.36
N ILE A 351 -27.43 -1.06 -14.73
CA ILE A 351 -28.66 -0.46 -14.19
C ILE A 351 -29.52 -1.56 -13.57
N ILE A 352 -29.83 -1.38 -12.30
CA ILE A 352 -30.73 -2.23 -11.53
C ILE A 352 -31.99 -1.42 -11.24
N SER A 353 -33.11 -1.83 -11.77
CA SER A 353 -34.42 -1.21 -11.59
C SER A 353 -35.42 -2.10 -10.84
N GLU A 354 -35.17 -3.40 -10.81
CA GLU A 354 -35.94 -4.42 -10.09
C GLU A 354 -34.99 -5.27 -9.27
N GLU A 355 -35.44 -5.78 -8.13
CA GLU A 355 -34.63 -6.71 -7.33
C GLU A 355 -34.29 -7.96 -8.16
N ASP A 356 -33.04 -8.41 -8.04
CA ASP A 356 -32.49 -9.58 -8.71
C ASP A 356 -32.37 -9.49 -10.26
N ILE A 357 -32.58 -8.33 -10.87
CA ILE A 357 -32.34 -8.11 -12.31
C ILE A 357 -31.24 -7.05 -12.50
N SER A 358 -30.12 -7.48 -13.04
CA SER A 358 -29.00 -6.59 -13.40
C SER A 358 -28.93 -6.44 -14.92
N ASN A 359 -29.07 -5.22 -15.42
CA ASN A 359 -28.95 -4.93 -16.84
C ASN A 359 -27.57 -4.33 -17.11
N VAL A 360 -26.70 -5.07 -17.79
CA VAL A 360 -25.36 -4.67 -18.19
C VAL A 360 -25.43 -4.12 -19.62
N ILE A 361 -25.25 -2.82 -19.77
CA ILE A 361 -25.29 -2.11 -21.04
C ILE A 361 -23.87 -1.92 -21.55
N ASP A 362 -23.50 -2.53 -22.67
CA ASP A 362 -22.26 -2.25 -23.40
C ASP A 362 -22.41 -0.90 -24.13
N PHE A 363 -22.16 0.18 -23.35
CA PHE A 363 -22.36 1.53 -23.86
C PHE A 363 -21.35 1.90 -24.94
N GLU A 364 -20.13 1.32 -24.90
CA GLU A 364 -19.14 1.54 -25.95
C GLU A 364 -19.60 0.96 -27.29
N LYS A 365 -20.18 -0.23 -27.29
CA LYS A 365 -20.73 -0.86 -28.49
C LYS A 365 -21.91 -0.09 -29.04
N ILE A 366 -22.89 0.24 -28.20
CA ILE A 366 -24.07 0.99 -28.56
C ILE A 366 -23.73 2.38 -29.15
N SER A 367 -22.73 3.05 -28.54
CA SER A 367 -22.26 4.36 -28.99
C SER A 367 -21.55 4.30 -30.35
N ARG A 368 -20.95 3.17 -30.73
CA ARG A 368 -20.39 2.97 -32.07
C ARG A 368 -21.46 2.81 -33.13
N GLU A 369 -22.65 2.29 -32.80
CA GLU A 369 -23.77 2.16 -33.71
C GLU A 369 -24.43 3.52 -33.94
N ASP A 370 -24.85 4.22 -32.88
CA ASP A 370 -25.43 5.55 -32.94
C ASP A 370 -25.11 6.35 -31.68
N ASN A 371 -24.03 7.12 -31.71
CA ASN A 371 -23.57 7.93 -30.58
C ASN A 371 -24.60 8.99 -30.16
N ILE A 372 -25.30 9.60 -31.07
CA ILE A 372 -26.26 10.67 -30.77
C ILE A 372 -27.42 10.09 -29.96
N LYS A 373 -28.02 9.00 -30.44
CA LYS A 373 -29.17 8.38 -29.79
C LYS A 373 -28.78 7.72 -28.45
N SER A 374 -27.59 7.12 -28.34
CA SER A 374 -27.10 6.54 -27.06
C SER A 374 -26.92 7.60 -25.96
N ILE A 375 -26.34 8.75 -26.32
CA ILE A 375 -26.20 9.90 -25.43
C ILE A 375 -27.57 10.50 -25.07
N GLU A 376 -28.50 10.58 -26.01
CA GLU A 376 -29.87 11.06 -25.77
C GLU A 376 -30.63 10.15 -24.78
N LEU A 377 -30.53 8.83 -24.94
CA LEU A 377 -31.15 7.87 -24.02
C LEU A 377 -30.53 7.98 -22.59
N LEU A 378 -29.22 8.10 -22.53
CA LEU A 378 -28.52 8.30 -21.25
C LEU A 378 -28.93 9.64 -20.60
N LYS A 379 -29.05 10.71 -21.38
CA LYS A 379 -29.53 12.02 -20.94
C LYS A 379 -30.95 11.93 -20.37
N ASN A 380 -31.85 11.26 -21.09
CA ASN A 380 -33.25 11.14 -20.69
C ASN A 380 -33.40 10.49 -19.29
N ILE A 381 -32.60 9.48 -18.96
CA ILE A 381 -32.67 8.85 -17.62
C ILE A 381 -31.95 9.68 -16.56
N MET A 382 -30.76 10.25 -16.86
CA MET A 382 -29.99 11.00 -15.89
C MET A 382 -30.65 12.33 -15.50
N GLU A 383 -31.31 13.01 -16.45
CA GLU A 383 -32.04 14.26 -16.23
C GLU A 383 -33.50 14.08 -15.76
N ASN A 384 -33.97 12.83 -15.65
CA ASN A 384 -35.32 12.56 -15.18
C ASN A 384 -35.44 12.84 -13.66
N ASP A 385 -36.25 13.86 -13.32
CA ASP A 385 -36.50 14.30 -11.95
C ASP A 385 -37.52 13.43 -11.19
N LYS A 386 -38.11 12.42 -11.82
CA LYS A 386 -39.01 11.47 -11.17
C LYS A 386 -38.31 10.18 -10.75
N VAL A 387 -37.08 9.96 -11.22
CA VAL A 387 -36.32 8.74 -10.96
C VAL A 387 -35.15 9.06 -10.05
N LYS A 388 -35.13 8.48 -8.87
CA LYS A 388 -34.00 8.58 -7.93
C LYS A 388 -32.85 7.70 -8.38
N LYS A 389 -31.62 8.20 -8.36
CA LYS A 389 -30.41 7.48 -8.73
C LYS A 389 -29.60 7.22 -7.47
N VAL A 390 -29.27 5.97 -7.25
CA VAL A 390 -28.25 5.53 -6.27
C VAL A 390 -27.05 5.06 -7.07
N ILE A 391 -25.91 5.73 -6.92
CA ILE A 391 -24.74 5.47 -7.75
C ILE A 391 -23.59 5.01 -6.85
N HIS A 392 -22.82 4.06 -7.33
CA HIS A 392 -21.58 3.68 -6.66
C HIS A 392 -20.41 4.48 -7.25
N ASP A 393 -19.67 5.24 -6.39
CA ASP A 393 -18.54 6.11 -6.79
C ASP A 393 -18.88 7.07 -7.94
N GLY A 394 -19.95 7.84 -7.79
CA GLY A 394 -20.59 8.56 -8.88
C GLY A 394 -19.83 9.76 -9.44
N LYS A 395 -18.78 10.28 -8.79
CA LYS A 395 -18.08 11.50 -9.21
C LYS A 395 -17.56 11.43 -10.65
N ASN A 396 -16.87 10.35 -10.99
CA ASN A 396 -16.28 10.20 -12.32
C ASN A 396 -17.35 10.01 -13.41
N LEU A 397 -18.49 9.37 -13.07
CA LEU A 397 -19.65 9.31 -13.97
C LEU A 397 -20.21 10.70 -14.21
N VAL A 398 -20.40 11.50 -13.16
CA VAL A 398 -20.88 12.89 -13.29
C VAL A 398 -19.90 13.72 -14.14
N THR A 399 -18.60 13.54 -14.01
CA THR A 399 -17.57 14.19 -14.84
C THR A 399 -17.73 13.79 -16.33
N PHE A 400 -17.96 12.50 -16.63
CA PHE A 400 -18.25 12.03 -17.98
C PHE A 400 -19.57 12.61 -18.53
N LEU A 401 -20.61 12.69 -17.69
CA LEU A 401 -21.90 13.25 -18.07
C LEU A 401 -21.80 14.76 -18.37
N ASN A 402 -21.05 15.50 -17.55
CA ASN A 402 -20.77 16.92 -17.78
C ASN A 402 -20.08 17.16 -19.13
N LYS A 403 -19.12 16.30 -19.50
CA LYS A 403 -18.47 16.34 -20.81
C LYS A 403 -19.46 16.25 -21.96
N ASN A 404 -20.55 15.50 -21.77
CA ASN A 404 -21.61 15.30 -22.77
C ASN A 404 -22.81 16.25 -22.58
N ASN A 405 -22.68 17.30 -21.77
CA ASN A 405 -23.75 18.27 -21.44
C ASN A 405 -25.02 17.58 -20.86
N ILE A 406 -24.80 16.59 -19.98
CA ILE A 406 -25.85 15.87 -19.25
C ILE A 406 -25.78 16.24 -17.78
N THR A 407 -26.88 16.72 -17.22
CA THR A 407 -27.02 17.04 -15.80
C THR A 407 -27.69 15.88 -15.07
N VAL A 408 -27.09 15.45 -13.94
CA VAL A 408 -27.73 14.42 -13.11
C VAL A 408 -28.72 15.06 -12.16
N LYS A 409 -30.02 14.68 -12.29
CA LYS A 409 -31.06 15.07 -11.36
C LYS A 409 -31.41 13.90 -10.43
N GLU A 410 -31.88 14.20 -9.22
CA GLU A 410 -32.30 13.20 -8.23
C GLU A 410 -31.20 12.17 -7.96
N PHE A 411 -29.94 12.60 -7.85
CA PHE A 411 -28.85 11.76 -7.32
C PHE A 411 -29.05 11.65 -5.80
N ASP A 412 -29.70 10.57 -5.38
CA ASP A 412 -30.17 10.36 -4.02
C ASP A 412 -29.03 9.90 -3.08
N PHE A 413 -28.12 9.05 -3.55
CA PHE A 413 -27.11 8.43 -2.69
C PHE A 413 -25.90 7.89 -3.46
N ASP A 414 -24.70 8.09 -2.87
CA ASP A 414 -23.43 7.48 -3.29
C ASP A 414 -22.95 6.49 -2.24
N THR A 415 -22.83 5.21 -2.63
CA THR A 415 -22.46 4.15 -1.69
C THR A 415 -20.98 4.18 -1.28
N ALA A 416 -20.07 4.64 -2.16
CA ALA A 416 -18.65 4.74 -1.85
C ALA A 416 -18.38 5.89 -0.85
N ILE A 417 -19.01 7.04 -1.04
CA ILE A 417 -18.92 8.18 -0.11
C ILE A 417 -19.48 7.81 1.27
N ALA A 418 -20.61 7.12 1.32
CA ALA A 418 -21.20 6.67 2.59
C ALA A 418 -20.26 5.68 3.32
N ALA A 419 -19.71 4.72 2.61
CA ALA A 419 -18.76 3.76 3.18
C ALA A 419 -17.47 4.44 3.69
N TYR A 420 -16.96 5.44 2.96
CA TYR A 420 -15.82 6.25 3.39
C TYR A 420 -16.11 7.01 4.69
N LEU A 421 -17.29 7.62 4.85
CA LEU A 421 -17.64 8.30 6.08
C LEU A 421 -17.74 7.35 7.28
N LEU A 422 -18.27 6.14 7.07
CA LEU A 422 -18.38 5.12 8.11
C LEU A 422 -17.02 4.54 8.51
N ASP A 423 -16.05 4.47 7.59
CA ASP A 423 -14.70 3.99 7.88
C ASP A 423 -13.68 4.61 6.89
N SER A 424 -13.09 5.73 7.27
CA SER A 424 -12.12 6.47 6.46
C SER A 424 -10.71 5.83 6.41
N ALA A 425 -10.47 4.75 7.14
CA ALA A 425 -9.18 4.04 7.18
C ALA A 425 -9.07 2.93 6.13
N GLN A 426 -10.14 2.59 5.45
CA GLN A 426 -10.16 1.58 4.40
C GLN A 426 -9.37 2.06 3.18
N SER A 427 -8.61 1.16 2.56
CA SER A 427 -7.73 1.50 1.43
C SER A 427 -8.47 1.73 0.11
N LYS A 428 -9.61 1.06 -0.06
CA LYS A 428 -10.47 1.13 -1.25
C LYS A 428 -11.94 1.01 -0.87
N TYR A 429 -12.80 1.58 -1.71
CA TYR A 429 -14.25 1.56 -1.52
C TYR A 429 -14.97 0.98 -2.76
N ASN A 430 -14.33 0.02 -3.45
CA ASN A 430 -14.94 -0.69 -4.58
C ASN A 430 -16.04 -1.65 -4.11
N LEU A 431 -16.91 -2.06 -5.03
CA LEU A 431 -18.05 -2.92 -4.71
C LEU A 431 -17.64 -4.24 -4.03
N THR A 432 -16.59 -4.89 -4.50
CA THR A 432 -16.10 -6.16 -3.92
C THR A 432 -15.82 -6.02 -2.43
N GLU A 433 -15.02 -5.02 -2.03
CA GLU A 433 -14.68 -4.78 -0.63
C GLU A 433 -15.88 -4.37 0.21
N LEU A 434 -16.82 -3.59 -0.37
CA LEU A 434 -18.04 -3.20 0.34
C LEU A 434 -19.01 -4.37 0.54
N ILE A 435 -19.15 -5.24 -0.45
CA ILE A 435 -19.98 -6.46 -0.36
C ILE A 435 -19.41 -7.38 0.72
N GLU A 436 -18.10 -7.64 0.70
CA GLU A 436 -17.43 -8.45 1.71
C GLU A 436 -17.64 -7.87 3.12
N LYS A 437 -17.47 -6.56 3.28
CA LYS A 437 -17.52 -5.90 4.59
C LYS A 437 -18.94 -5.76 5.15
N TYR A 438 -19.88 -5.32 4.33
CA TYR A 438 -21.21 -4.94 4.82
C TYR A 438 -22.27 -6.02 4.61
N LEU A 439 -22.05 -6.92 3.67
CA LEU A 439 -22.97 -8.04 3.38
C LEU A 439 -22.42 -9.39 3.84
N ASN A 440 -21.18 -9.44 4.36
CA ASN A 440 -20.46 -10.66 4.77
C ASN A 440 -20.44 -11.74 3.66
N LYS A 441 -20.46 -11.31 2.39
CA LYS A 441 -20.39 -12.19 1.24
C LYS A 441 -19.00 -12.05 0.62
N GLU A 442 -18.25 -13.15 0.56
CA GLU A 442 -17.03 -13.20 -0.22
C GLU A 442 -17.36 -13.27 -1.71
N ILE A 443 -16.66 -12.47 -2.48
CA ILE A 443 -16.77 -12.43 -3.93
C ILE A 443 -15.60 -13.23 -4.51
N ASP A 444 -15.89 -14.33 -5.20
CA ASP A 444 -14.85 -15.13 -5.84
C ASP A 444 -14.26 -14.46 -7.10
N GLY A 445 -13.18 -15.04 -7.66
CA GLY A 445 -12.51 -14.46 -8.82
C GLY A 445 -13.41 -14.31 -10.06
N ILE A 446 -14.37 -15.21 -10.27
CA ILE A 446 -15.32 -15.17 -11.40
C ILE A 446 -16.39 -14.10 -11.14
N GLU A 447 -16.92 -14.04 -9.91
CA GLU A 447 -17.90 -13.00 -9.53
C GLU A 447 -17.29 -11.61 -9.53
N SER A 448 -16.00 -11.47 -9.11
CA SER A 448 -15.31 -10.16 -9.08
C SER A 448 -15.06 -9.58 -10.47
N GLU A 449 -15.01 -10.41 -11.51
CA GLU A 449 -14.87 -10.00 -12.90
C GLU A 449 -16.24 -9.70 -13.57
N ASN A 450 -17.36 -10.05 -12.91
CA ASN A 450 -18.68 -9.85 -13.45
C ASN A 450 -19.34 -8.58 -12.88
N GLU A 451 -19.27 -7.48 -13.65
CA GLU A 451 -19.82 -6.17 -13.25
C GLU A 451 -21.33 -6.23 -12.94
N GLY A 452 -22.07 -7.08 -13.64
CA GLY A 452 -23.50 -7.27 -13.43
C GLY A 452 -23.80 -7.92 -12.07
N ILE A 453 -22.99 -8.88 -11.65
CA ILE A 453 -23.11 -9.50 -10.31
C ILE A 453 -22.79 -8.46 -9.24
N LEU A 454 -21.67 -7.75 -9.35
CA LEU A 454 -21.29 -6.72 -8.39
C LEU A 454 -22.35 -5.62 -8.27
N GLY A 455 -22.85 -5.12 -9.42
CA GLY A 455 -23.88 -4.09 -9.47
C GLY A 455 -25.16 -4.48 -8.74
N SER A 456 -25.57 -5.75 -8.82
CA SER A 456 -26.80 -6.26 -8.21
C SER A 456 -26.85 -6.14 -6.67
N TYR A 457 -25.70 -5.97 -6.01
CA TYR A 457 -25.62 -5.75 -4.57
C TYR A 457 -25.80 -4.29 -4.12
N ILE A 458 -25.81 -3.33 -5.06
CA ILE A 458 -25.96 -1.91 -4.70
C ILE A 458 -27.26 -1.62 -3.95
N PRO A 459 -28.43 -2.19 -4.27
CA PRO A 459 -29.65 -2.00 -3.49
C PRO A 459 -29.50 -2.38 -2.02
N LYS A 460 -28.88 -3.52 -1.74
CA LYS A 460 -28.63 -4.02 -0.38
C LYS A 460 -27.61 -3.14 0.35
N LEU A 461 -26.52 -2.77 -0.32
CA LEU A 461 -25.52 -1.84 0.23
C LEU A 461 -26.13 -0.47 0.56
N TYR A 462 -26.97 0.08 -0.31
CA TYR A 462 -27.68 1.33 -0.07
C TYR A 462 -28.47 1.29 1.23
N MET A 463 -29.28 0.24 1.44
CA MET A 463 -30.11 0.11 2.66
C MET A 463 -29.26 0.09 3.93
N ILE A 464 -28.20 -0.70 3.94
CA ILE A 464 -27.32 -0.85 5.10
C ILE A 464 -26.50 0.43 5.35
N LEU A 465 -25.89 0.98 4.32
CA LEU A 465 -25.04 2.17 4.45
C LEU A 465 -25.86 3.39 4.87
N LYS A 466 -27.05 3.58 4.29
CA LYS A 466 -27.96 4.65 4.67
C LYS A 466 -28.39 4.54 6.14
N SER A 467 -28.81 3.35 6.58
CA SER A 467 -29.19 3.10 7.97
C SER A 467 -28.02 3.37 8.93
N ASN A 468 -26.78 2.99 8.55
CA ASN A 468 -25.60 3.24 9.35
C ASN A 468 -25.25 4.75 9.41
N ILE A 469 -25.36 5.50 8.31
CA ILE A 469 -25.15 6.96 8.29
C ILE A 469 -26.12 7.65 9.26
N GLU A 470 -27.41 7.27 9.24
CA GLU A 470 -28.44 7.80 10.13
C GLU A 470 -28.17 7.44 11.61
N LYS A 471 -27.85 6.16 11.88
CA LYS A 471 -27.53 5.66 13.22
C LYS A 471 -26.33 6.38 13.84
N GLU A 472 -25.31 6.63 13.05
CA GLU A 472 -24.08 7.31 13.47
C GLU A 472 -24.20 8.85 13.43
N LYS A 473 -25.39 9.39 13.12
CA LYS A 473 -25.71 10.84 13.05
C LYS A 473 -24.78 11.59 12.08
N MET A 474 -24.46 10.97 10.98
CA MET A 474 -23.64 11.54 9.90
C MET A 474 -24.48 12.05 8.72
N ASP A 475 -25.80 12.01 8.80
CA ASP A 475 -26.74 12.44 7.76
C ASP A 475 -26.47 13.88 7.30
N LYS A 476 -26.28 14.81 8.22
CA LYS A 476 -25.94 16.19 7.89
C LYS A 476 -24.60 16.28 7.14
N LEU A 477 -23.56 15.62 7.61
CA LEU A 477 -22.27 15.60 6.93
C LEU A 477 -22.37 14.98 5.55
N TYR A 478 -23.15 13.92 5.41
CA TYR A 478 -23.36 13.24 4.14
C TYR A 478 -24.15 14.11 3.14
N TYR A 479 -25.38 14.54 3.51
CA TYR A 479 -26.27 15.21 2.56
C TYR A 479 -26.00 16.70 2.33
N GLU A 480 -25.40 17.40 3.31
CA GLU A 480 -25.11 18.83 3.19
C GLU A 480 -23.67 19.13 2.75
N VAL A 481 -22.75 18.15 2.87
CA VAL A 481 -21.32 18.38 2.58
C VAL A 481 -20.78 17.39 1.54
N GLU A 482 -20.68 16.10 1.85
CA GLU A 482 -19.94 15.17 1.01
C GLU A 482 -20.66 14.85 -0.30
N HIS A 483 -21.96 14.62 -0.26
CA HIS A 483 -22.73 14.31 -1.46
C HIS A 483 -22.83 15.50 -2.43
N PRO A 484 -23.16 16.75 -2.00
CA PRO A 484 -23.15 17.89 -2.90
C PRO A 484 -21.77 18.21 -3.49
N LEU A 485 -20.69 17.92 -2.73
CA LEU A 485 -19.32 18.14 -3.19
C LEU A 485 -18.98 17.33 -4.44
N ILE A 486 -19.63 16.20 -4.71
CA ILE A 486 -19.49 15.42 -5.95
C ILE A 486 -19.65 16.32 -7.17
N PHE A 487 -20.69 17.15 -7.20
CA PHE A 487 -20.99 18.06 -8.31
C PHE A 487 -19.96 19.18 -8.44
N VAL A 488 -19.54 19.73 -7.30
CA VAL A 488 -18.48 20.76 -7.26
C VAL A 488 -17.18 20.23 -7.87
N LEU A 489 -16.73 19.07 -7.40
CA LEU A 489 -15.48 18.48 -7.89
C LEU A 489 -15.57 18.05 -9.36
N SER A 490 -16.68 17.44 -9.76
CA SER A 490 -16.92 17.12 -11.18
C SER A 490 -16.90 18.34 -12.07
N SER A 491 -17.49 19.46 -11.62
CA SER A 491 -17.44 20.74 -12.33
C SER A 491 -16.02 21.28 -12.44
N MET A 492 -15.26 21.29 -11.34
CA MET A 492 -13.85 21.70 -11.34
C MET A 492 -13.00 20.85 -12.30
N GLU A 493 -13.19 19.54 -12.29
CA GLU A 493 -12.51 18.62 -13.21
C GLU A 493 -12.90 18.86 -14.66
N SER A 494 -14.17 19.11 -14.94
CA SER A 494 -14.68 19.38 -16.29
C SER A 494 -14.20 20.73 -16.83
N ILE A 495 -14.14 21.76 -15.99
CA ILE A 495 -13.67 23.08 -16.40
C ILE A 495 -12.16 23.08 -16.62
N GLY A 496 -11.39 22.45 -15.70
CA GLY A 496 -9.93 22.44 -15.73
C GLY A 496 -9.28 23.82 -15.56
N PHE A 497 -7.96 23.84 -15.68
CA PHE A 497 -7.15 25.05 -15.65
C PHE A 497 -6.47 25.31 -16.99
N ASN A 498 -6.62 26.52 -17.52
CA ASN A 498 -5.93 26.92 -18.73
C ASN A 498 -4.43 27.15 -18.49
N ILE A 499 -3.60 26.67 -19.41
CA ILE A 499 -2.14 26.69 -19.30
C ILE A 499 -1.51 27.51 -20.42
N ASN A 500 -0.63 28.42 -20.05
CA ASN A 500 0.23 29.10 -21.00
C ASN A 500 1.40 28.18 -21.40
N GLN A 501 1.22 27.47 -22.51
CA GLN A 501 2.20 26.50 -23.01
C GLN A 501 3.54 27.15 -23.38
N SER A 502 3.52 28.37 -23.97
CA SER A 502 4.75 29.08 -24.32
C SER A 502 5.60 29.41 -23.09
N MET A 503 4.94 29.89 -22.02
CA MET A 503 5.64 30.15 -20.74
C MET A 503 6.18 28.86 -20.11
N LEU A 504 5.45 27.74 -20.25
CA LEU A 504 5.90 26.44 -19.75
C LEU A 504 7.15 25.96 -20.53
N ASP A 505 7.22 26.20 -21.84
CA ASP A 505 8.39 25.92 -22.67
C ASP A 505 9.61 26.79 -22.28
N GLU A 506 9.40 28.09 -22.06
CA GLU A 506 10.43 28.98 -21.57
C GLU A 506 11.00 28.55 -20.22
N LEU A 507 10.10 28.14 -19.29
CA LEU A 507 10.51 27.59 -17.99
C LEU A 507 11.32 26.31 -18.13
N LYS A 508 10.95 25.43 -19.07
CA LYS A 508 11.72 24.20 -19.36
C LYS A 508 13.15 24.53 -19.75
N ILE A 509 13.33 25.44 -20.72
CA ILE A 509 14.66 25.87 -21.18
C ILE A 509 15.46 26.49 -20.04
N LYS A 510 14.84 27.36 -19.26
CA LYS A 510 15.47 28.01 -18.10
C LYS A 510 15.93 26.97 -17.06
N PHE A 511 15.07 26.01 -16.70
CA PHE A 511 15.40 25.02 -15.70
C PHE A 511 16.45 24.02 -16.19
N ASP A 512 16.41 23.60 -17.45
CA ASP A 512 17.44 22.74 -18.03
C ASP A 512 18.82 23.41 -18.03
N SER A 513 18.89 24.70 -18.36
CA SER A 513 20.12 25.49 -18.28
C SER A 513 20.65 25.57 -16.84
N GLU A 514 19.79 25.84 -15.87
CA GLU A 514 20.15 25.88 -14.44
C GLU A 514 20.60 24.51 -13.90
N ILE A 515 19.93 23.41 -14.31
CA ILE A 515 20.31 22.04 -13.95
C ILE A 515 21.72 21.74 -14.48
N GLN A 516 21.99 22.03 -15.76
CA GLN A 516 23.29 21.79 -16.37
C GLN A 516 24.40 22.61 -15.71
N ARG A 517 24.13 23.92 -15.43
CA ARG A 517 25.06 24.78 -14.72
C ARG A 517 25.40 24.25 -13.34
N THR A 518 24.37 23.92 -12.56
CA THR A 518 24.54 23.41 -11.18
C THR A 518 25.25 22.06 -11.17
N GLN A 519 24.95 21.20 -12.15
CA GLN A 519 25.60 19.91 -12.28
C GLN A 519 27.11 20.08 -12.57
N LYS A 520 27.47 21.02 -13.43
CA LYS A 520 28.87 21.33 -13.71
C LYS A 520 29.60 21.85 -12.46
N GLU A 521 28.97 22.76 -11.70
CA GLU A 521 29.51 23.26 -10.43
C GLU A 521 29.72 22.12 -9.41
N ILE A 522 28.79 21.14 -9.36
CA ILE A 522 28.93 19.97 -8.51
C ILE A 522 30.08 19.07 -8.95
N TYR A 523 30.30 18.88 -10.25
CA TYR A 523 31.41 18.11 -10.78
C TYR A 523 32.76 18.78 -10.49
N GLU A 524 32.85 20.09 -10.65
CA GLU A 524 34.05 20.88 -10.29
C GLU A 524 34.38 20.75 -8.80
N LEU A 525 33.40 20.82 -7.91
CA LEU A 525 33.59 20.66 -6.47
C LEU A 525 33.91 19.22 -6.06
N ALA A 526 33.45 18.23 -6.84
CA ALA A 526 33.72 16.82 -6.61
C ALA A 526 35.03 16.34 -7.28
N ASP A 527 35.62 17.14 -8.21
CA ASP A 527 36.74 16.76 -9.08
C ASP A 527 36.47 15.43 -9.80
N GLU A 528 35.21 15.19 -10.21
CA GLU A 528 34.77 13.97 -10.90
C GLU A 528 33.33 14.11 -11.44
N GLU A 529 33.10 13.57 -12.65
CA GLU A 529 31.74 13.43 -13.19
C GLU A 529 31.06 12.17 -12.65
N PHE A 530 29.84 12.31 -12.16
CA PHE A 530 29.06 11.21 -11.62
C PHE A 530 27.55 11.50 -11.74
N ASN A 531 26.70 10.48 -11.58
CA ASN A 531 25.26 10.68 -11.55
C ASN A 531 24.80 11.25 -10.19
N VAL A 532 24.58 12.59 -10.14
CA VAL A 532 24.14 13.33 -8.94
C VAL A 532 22.78 12.79 -8.40
N SER A 533 21.93 12.28 -9.27
CA SER A 533 20.64 11.67 -8.91
C SER A 533 20.77 10.25 -8.34
N SER A 534 21.94 9.60 -8.44
CA SER A 534 22.18 8.28 -7.89
C SER A 534 22.60 8.35 -6.40
N PRO A 535 21.78 7.92 -5.43
CA PRO A 535 22.15 7.97 -4.02
C PRO A 535 23.45 7.20 -3.72
N LYS A 536 23.72 6.13 -4.46
CA LYS A 536 24.89 5.29 -4.30
C LYS A 536 26.18 6.01 -4.75
N GLN A 537 26.16 6.65 -5.93
CA GLN A 537 27.32 7.39 -6.43
C GLN A 537 27.56 8.65 -5.60
N LEU A 538 26.50 9.41 -5.32
CA LEU A 538 26.57 10.57 -4.46
C LEU A 538 27.09 10.23 -3.07
N GLY A 539 26.65 9.12 -2.47
CA GLY A 539 27.13 8.67 -1.16
C GLY A 539 28.63 8.38 -1.16
N LYS A 540 29.18 7.80 -2.24
CA LYS A 540 30.63 7.59 -2.40
C LYS A 540 31.39 8.91 -2.48
N ILE A 541 30.90 9.84 -3.29
CA ILE A 541 31.53 11.17 -3.41
C ILE A 541 31.56 11.88 -2.05
N LEU A 542 30.43 11.97 -1.37
CA LEU A 542 30.34 12.72 -0.11
C LEU A 542 31.13 12.08 1.02
N PHE A 543 31.06 10.75 1.21
CA PHE A 543 31.56 10.09 2.40
C PHE A 543 32.86 9.32 2.20
N GLU A 544 33.26 8.99 0.96
CA GLU A 544 34.52 8.30 0.68
C GLU A 544 35.55 9.20 0.00
N LYS A 545 35.13 10.13 -0.89
CA LYS A 545 36.07 11.04 -1.58
C LYS A 545 36.26 12.36 -0.85
N LEU A 546 35.17 12.99 -0.41
CA LEU A 546 35.21 14.27 0.31
C LEU A 546 35.30 14.11 1.85
N ASP A 547 35.32 12.88 2.33
CA ASP A 547 35.48 12.49 3.74
C ASP A 547 34.55 13.25 4.70
N LEU A 548 33.30 13.49 4.28
CA LEU A 548 32.29 14.15 5.10
C LEU A 548 31.77 13.24 6.21
N PRO A 549 31.33 13.78 7.36
CA PRO A 549 30.82 12.96 8.47
C PRO A 549 29.62 12.11 8.06
N ILE A 550 29.68 10.81 8.34
CA ILE A 550 28.59 9.87 8.09
C ILE A 550 27.50 10.06 9.14
N ILE A 551 26.37 10.66 8.76
CA ILE A 551 25.23 10.89 9.67
C ILE A 551 24.35 9.64 9.81
N LYS A 552 24.11 8.92 8.68
CA LYS A 552 23.22 7.74 8.69
C LYS A 552 23.62 6.75 7.58
N LYS A 553 23.60 5.45 7.94
CA LYS A 553 23.75 4.35 6.97
C LYS A 553 22.40 3.67 6.72
N THR A 554 22.21 3.16 5.52
CA THR A 554 21.09 2.32 5.11
C THR A 554 21.57 0.89 4.87
N LYS A 555 20.64 -0.05 4.66
CA LYS A 555 21.00 -1.45 4.30
C LYS A 555 21.83 -1.55 3.01
N THR A 556 21.73 -0.55 2.13
CA THR A 556 22.37 -0.54 0.80
C THR A 556 23.53 0.45 0.66
N GLY A 557 23.92 1.14 1.74
CA GLY A 557 25.03 2.10 1.74
C GLY A 557 24.76 3.36 2.56
N TYR A 558 25.34 4.48 2.15
CA TYR A 558 25.18 5.78 2.83
C TYR A 558 23.83 6.42 2.53
N SER A 559 23.18 7.00 3.54
CA SER A 559 22.00 7.82 3.32
C SER A 559 22.39 9.21 2.81
N THR A 560 21.74 9.63 1.73
CA THR A 560 21.87 10.98 1.16
C THR A 560 20.52 11.70 1.11
N ASN A 561 19.61 11.35 2.04
CA ASN A 561 18.28 11.99 2.11
C ASN A 561 18.40 13.46 2.54
N GLN A 562 17.30 14.20 2.44
CA GLN A 562 17.22 15.63 2.76
C GLN A 562 17.74 15.93 4.16
N GLU A 563 17.32 15.16 5.17
CA GLU A 563 17.73 15.35 6.57
C GLU A 563 19.24 15.20 6.78
N VAL A 564 19.87 14.24 6.06
CA VAL A 564 21.32 14.04 6.12
C VAL A 564 22.06 15.22 5.47
N LEU A 565 21.59 15.68 4.31
CA LEU A 565 22.20 16.82 3.61
C LEU A 565 22.04 18.11 4.43
N GLU A 566 20.91 18.35 5.07
CA GLU A 566 20.69 19.52 5.94
C GLU A 566 21.68 19.57 7.12
N LYS A 567 22.01 18.43 7.71
CA LYS A 567 23.04 18.33 8.77
C LYS A 567 24.47 18.53 8.26
N LEU A 568 24.67 18.46 6.95
CA LEU A 568 25.97 18.66 6.29
C LEU A 568 26.13 20.04 5.63
N LEU A 569 25.14 20.92 5.71
CA LEU A 569 25.09 22.21 5.01
C LEU A 569 26.36 23.06 5.22
N ASP A 570 26.88 23.11 6.47
CA ASP A 570 28.05 23.92 6.85
C ASP A 570 29.39 23.18 6.68
N LYS A 571 29.38 21.97 6.12
CA LYS A 571 30.58 21.11 6.05
C LYS A 571 31.29 21.20 4.71
N HIS A 572 30.58 21.46 3.63
CA HIS A 572 31.19 21.58 2.30
C HIS A 572 30.27 22.33 1.31
N GLU A 573 30.86 23.15 0.43
CA GLU A 573 30.12 23.97 -0.56
C GLU A 573 29.33 23.15 -1.58
N ILE A 574 29.64 21.87 -1.77
CA ILE A 574 28.91 20.95 -2.65
C ILE A 574 27.50 20.68 -2.15
N ILE A 575 27.28 20.69 -0.83
CA ILE A 575 25.98 20.30 -0.21
C ILE A 575 24.83 21.22 -0.63
N PRO A 576 24.90 22.54 -0.46
CA PRO A 576 23.84 23.42 -0.95
C PRO A 576 23.62 23.29 -2.47
N LYS A 577 24.68 23.03 -3.27
CA LYS A 577 24.54 22.80 -4.72
C LYS A 577 23.76 21.50 -5.04
N ILE A 578 24.04 20.42 -4.34
CA ILE A 578 23.31 19.15 -4.48
C ILE A 578 21.84 19.32 -4.06
N MET A 579 21.57 20.02 -2.97
CA MET A 579 20.20 20.28 -2.53
C MET A 579 19.43 21.11 -3.57
N TYR A 580 20.05 22.15 -4.11
CA TYR A 580 19.48 22.98 -5.16
C TYR A 580 19.28 22.18 -6.47
N TYR A 581 20.26 21.39 -6.89
CA TYR A 581 20.14 20.51 -8.06
C TYR A 581 18.95 19.55 -7.94
N ARG A 582 18.82 18.88 -6.80
CA ARG A 582 17.68 17.97 -6.54
C ARG A 582 16.34 18.71 -6.56
N GLN A 583 16.30 19.88 -5.98
CA GLN A 583 15.09 20.71 -5.94
C GLN A 583 14.67 21.13 -7.35
N ILE A 584 15.56 21.69 -8.15
CA ILE A 584 15.23 22.16 -9.50
C ILE A 584 14.91 21.01 -10.44
N THR A 585 15.64 19.88 -10.34
CA THR A 585 15.37 18.67 -11.13
C THR A 585 13.98 18.12 -10.80
N LYS A 586 13.62 18.03 -9.52
CA LYS A 586 12.29 17.60 -9.09
C LYS A 586 11.19 18.53 -9.59
N ILE A 587 11.41 19.84 -9.50
CA ILE A 587 10.46 20.85 -9.98
C ILE A 587 10.30 20.75 -11.50
N SER A 588 11.39 20.65 -12.25
CA SER A 588 11.36 20.52 -13.71
C SER A 588 10.63 19.24 -14.14
N SER A 589 11.01 18.09 -13.61
CA SER A 589 10.40 16.80 -14.01
C SER A 589 8.94 16.67 -13.58
N THR A 590 8.60 17.08 -12.34
CA THR A 590 7.25 16.88 -11.80
C THR A 590 6.25 17.90 -12.32
N TYR A 591 6.66 19.19 -12.39
CA TYR A 591 5.71 20.25 -12.70
C TYR A 591 5.88 20.83 -14.11
N VAL A 592 7.07 20.86 -14.69
CA VAL A 592 7.17 21.34 -16.07
C VAL A 592 6.88 20.22 -17.07
N GLU A 593 7.60 19.12 -17.00
CA GLU A 593 7.38 17.97 -17.88
C GLU A 593 6.05 17.24 -17.53
N GLY A 594 5.79 17.07 -16.24
CA GLY A 594 4.55 16.43 -15.78
C GLY A 594 3.30 17.17 -16.22
N LEU A 595 3.27 18.52 -16.14
CA LEU A 595 2.15 19.32 -16.64
C LEU A 595 2.01 19.21 -18.16
N LYS A 596 3.11 19.28 -18.92
CA LYS A 596 3.06 19.12 -20.39
C LYS A 596 2.42 17.82 -20.86
N ASN A 597 2.66 16.75 -20.14
CA ASN A 597 2.15 15.43 -20.51
C ASN A 597 0.64 15.25 -20.25
N VAL A 598 0.04 16.13 -19.46
CA VAL A 598 -1.38 16.07 -19.07
C VAL A 598 -2.21 17.24 -19.59
N ILE A 599 -1.63 18.12 -20.41
CA ILE A 599 -2.40 19.14 -21.12
C ILE A 599 -3.30 18.45 -22.14
N ASP A 600 -4.59 18.72 -22.06
CA ASP A 600 -5.59 18.17 -22.96
C ASP A 600 -5.69 18.95 -24.28
N GLU A 601 -6.45 18.44 -25.23
CA GLU A 601 -6.64 19.03 -26.58
C GLU A 601 -7.20 20.46 -26.53
N ASP A 602 -7.93 20.81 -25.46
CA ASP A 602 -8.46 22.15 -25.22
C ASP A 602 -7.46 23.13 -24.59
N GLY A 603 -6.21 22.71 -24.38
CA GLY A 603 -5.15 23.50 -23.77
C GLY A 603 -5.23 23.61 -22.25
N ARG A 604 -6.05 22.79 -21.60
CA ARG A 604 -6.26 22.80 -20.15
C ARG A 604 -5.71 21.55 -19.48
N ILE A 605 -5.61 21.64 -18.16
CA ILE A 605 -5.32 20.52 -17.29
C ILE A 605 -6.56 20.20 -16.47
N HIS A 606 -7.02 18.96 -16.56
CA HIS A 606 -8.16 18.42 -15.83
C HIS A 606 -7.65 17.47 -14.73
N SER A 607 -7.28 18.04 -13.57
CA SER A 607 -6.80 17.26 -12.43
C SER A 607 -7.94 16.50 -11.76
N ASN A 608 -7.69 15.31 -11.26
CA ASN A 608 -8.67 14.51 -10.53
C ASN A 608 -8.62 14.86 -9.03
N PHE A 609 -9.76 15.23 -8.44
CA PHE A 609 -9.92 15.55 -7.02
C PHE A 609 -10.64 14.43 -6.28
N ASN A 610 -9.94 13.73 -5.38
CA ASN A 610 -10.46 12.56 -4.68
C ASN A 610 -10.98 12.92 -3.29
N GLN A 611 -12.20 12.45 -2.97
CA GLN A 611 -12.84 12.63 -1.66
C GLN A 611 -12.51 11.54 -0.65
N THR A 612 -12.20 10.33 -1.11
CA THR A 612 -12.16 9.10 -0.31
C THR A 612 -10.76 8.60 0.05
N VAL A 613 -9.72 9.41 -0.22
CA VAL A 613 -8.31 8.98 -0.04
C VAL A 613 -7.75 9.32 1.34
N THR A 614 -8.10 10.49 1.88
CA THR A 614 -7.51 10.94 3.14
C THR A 614 -8.37 10.55 4.35
N THR A 615 -7.75 10.12 5.44
CA THR A 615 -8.46 9.77 6.68
C THR A 615 -8.98 10.98 7.47
N THR A 616 -8.59 12.20 7.07
CA THR A 616 -8.96 13.46 7.76
C THR A 616 -10.08 14.23 7.09
N GLY A 617 -10.61 13.74 5.96
CA GLY A 617 -11.62 14.47 5.19
C GLY A 617 -11.06 15.50 4.21
N ARG A 618 -9.73 15.72 4.17
CA ARG A 618 -9.12 16.58 3.14
C ARG A 618 -9.27 15.97 1.76
N LEU A 619 -9.35 16.81 0.73
CA LEU A 619 -9.25 16.35 -0.65
C LEU A 619 -7.81 15.99 -1.00
N SER A 620 -7.63 15.09 -1.95
CA SER A 620 -6.35 14.87 -2.62
C SER A 620 -6.47 15.13 -4.10
N SER A 621 -5.37 15.49 -4.76
CA SER A 621 -5.33 15.78 -6.19
C SER A 621 -4.33 14.84 -6.86
N THR A 622 -4.74 14.26 -7.99
CA THR A 622 -3.90 13.38 -8.83
C THR A 622 -4.06 13.75 -10.31
N ASP A 623 -3.13 13.35 -11.11
CA ASP A 623 -3.13 13.42 -12.56
C ASP A 623 -3.41 14.83 -13.15
N PRO A 624 -2.64 15.86 -12.76
CA PRO A 624 -1.50 15.92 -11.85
C PRO A 624 -1.88 16.32 -10.43
N ASN A 625 -0.97 16.10 -9.44
CA ASN A 625 -1.17 16.64 -8.10
C ASN A 625 -0.87 18.16 -8.05
N LEU A 626 -1.91 18.96 -8.14
CA LEU A 626 -1.82 20.42 -8.11
C LEU A 626 -1.60 20.98 -6.68
N GLN A 627 -1.91 20.22 -5.63
CA GLN A 627 -1.79 20.68 -4.23
C GLN A 627 -0.35 20.80 -3.75
N ASN A 628 0.59 20.13 -4.42
CA ASN A 628 1.99 20.10 -4.02
C ASN A 628 2.89 21.09 -4.80
N ILE A 629 2.33 22.03 -5.57
CA ILE A 629 3.11 23.07 -6.27
C ILE A 629 3.78 23.95 -5.23
N PRO A 630 5.13 24.07 -5.23
CA PRO A 630 5.85 24.83 -4.22
C PRO A 630 5.48 26.32 -4.22
N ILE A 631 5.31 26.90 -3.01
CA ILE A 631 5.03 28.34 -2.85
C ILE A 631 6.25 29.09 -2.31
N ARG A 632 7.03 28.45 -1.43
CA ARG A 632 8.08 29.11 -0.64
C ARG A 632 9.30 29.51 -1.47
N HIS A 633 9.57 28.80 -2.56
CA HIS A 633 10.72 29.02 -3.42
C HIS A 633 10.34 29.81 -4.66
N GLU A 634 11.25 30.68 -5.13
CA GLU A 634 11.06 31.48 -6.34
C GLU A 634 10.70 30.61 -7.55
N LEU A 635 11.41 29.50 -7.75
CA LEU A 635 11.14 28.53 -8.82
C LEU A 635 9.68 28.01 -8.81
N GLY A 636 9.13 27.73 -7.64
CA GLY A 636 7.73 27.28 -7.51
C GLY A 636 6.74 28.38 -7.86
N ARG A 637 7.06 29.63 -7.52
CA ARG A 637 6.23 30.80 -7.90
C ARG A 637 6.21 31.02 -9.40
N GLU A 638 7.32 30.77 -10.10
CA GLU A 638 7.36 30.84 -11.57
C GLU A 638 6.40 29.83 -12.22
N ILE A 639 6.34 28.59 -11.71
CA ILE A 639 5.40 27.57 -12.21
C ILE A 639 3.95 28.01 -12.05
N ARG A 640 3.59 28.67 -10.96
CA ARG A 640 2.22 29.14 -10.75
C ARG A 640 1.77 30.16 -11.78
N LYS A 641 2.67 30.92 -12.40
CA LYS A 641 2.35 31.88 -13.44
C LYS A 641 1.87 31.27 -14.75
N VAL A 642 2.14 29.98 -14.98
CA VAL A 642 1.65 29.29 -16.18
C VAL A 642 0.14 29.05 -16.17
N PHE A 643 -0.48 29.09 -14.99
CA PHE A 643 -1.93 28.98 -14.84
C PHE A 643 -2.56 30.35 -15.12
N ILE A 644 -3.35 30.43 -16.17
CA ILE A 644 -3.94 31.66 -16.66
C ILE A 644 -5.48 31.56 -16.70
N PRO A 645 -6.21 32.68 -16.69
CA PRO A 645 -7.66 32.68 -16.87
C PRO A 645 -8.08 32.06 -18.20
N LEU A 646 -9.33 31.60 -18.26
CA LEU A 646 -9.89 30.96 -19.47
C LEU A 646 -10.00 31.92 -20.65
N LYS A 647 -10.33 33.19 -20.41
CA LYS A 647 -10.52 34.21 -21.42
C LYS A 647 -9.66 35.42 -21.11
N GLU A 648 -9.30 36.15 -22.17
CA GLU A 648 -8.66 37.46 -22.03
C GLU A 648 -9.59 38.44 -21.30
N GLY A 649 -9.07 39.10 -20.28
CA GLY A 649 -9.85 39.99 -19.42
C GLY A 649 -10.43 39.36 -18.16
N ASP A 650 -10.46 38.01 -18.07
CA ASP A 650 -10.83 37.33 -16.84
C ASP A 650 -9.67 37.40 -15.81
N THR A 651 -10.03 37.14 -14.54
CA THR A 651 -9.06 37.16 -13.43
C THR A 651 -9.21 35.90 -12.57
N LEU A 652 -8.08 35.28 -12.21
CA LEU A 652 -8.07 34.23 -11.20
C LEU A 652 -8.17 34.84 -9.80
N VAL A 653 -9.19 34.46 -9.05
CA VAL A 653 -9.40 34.88 -7.67
C VAL A 653 -8.96 33.76 -6.73
N SER A 654 -8.02 34.06 -5.82
CA SER A 654 -7.58 33.10 -4.79
C SER A 654 -8.10 33.54 -3.44
N CYS A 655 -8.88 32.69 -2.79
CA CYS A 655 -9.40 32.91 -1.45
C CYS A 655 -8.88 31.83 -0.51
N ASP A 656 -8.34 32.23 0.66
CA ASP A 656 -7.83 31.33 1.68
C ASP A 656 -8.30 31.75 3.07
N TYR A 657 -8.57 30.77 3.92
CA TYR A 657 -8.90 31.02 5.31
C TYR A 657 -7.63 31.29 6.12
N SER A 658 -7.59 32.45 6.77
CA SER A 658 -6.48 32.79 7.67
C SER A 658 -6.51 31.92 8.93
N GLN A 659 -5.50 31.08 9.10
CA GLN A 659 -5.24 30.30 10.32
C GLN A 659 -6.44 29.45 10.78
N ILE A 660 -7.14 28.80 9.84
CA ILE A 660 -8.39 28.08 10.11
C ILE A 660 -8.26 27.05 11.23
N GLU A 661 -7.16 26.28 11.25
CA GLU A 661 -6.93 25.22 12.25
C GLU A 661 -6.85 25.81 13.69
N LEU A 662 -6.18 26.95 13.86
CA LEU A 662 -6.12 27.62 15.17
C LEU A 662 -7.48 28.21 15.58
N ARG A 663 -8.26 28.70 14.63
CA ARG A 663 -9.64 29.18 14.89
C ARG A 663 -10.56 28.05 15.30
N VAL A 664 -10.44 26.91 14.62
CA VAL A 664 -11.17 25.69 14.96
C VAL A 664 -10.76 25.19 16.35
N LEU A 665 -9.46 25.15 16.66
CA LEU A 665 -8.97 24.79 17.99
C LEU A 665 -9.53 25.72 19.08
N ALA A 666 -9.47 27.03 18.88
CA ALA A 666 -10.01 28.01 19.80
C ALA A 666 -11.51 27.79 20.08
N HIS A 667 -12.28 27.52 19.03
CA HIS A 667 -13.73 27.26 19.11
C HIS A 667 -14.03 25.94 19.84
N ILE A 668 -13.40 24.84 19.46
CA ILE A 668 -13.67 23.50 20.05
C ILE A 668 -13.23 23.49 21.52
N ALA A 669 -12.06 24.06 21.84
CA ALA A 669 -11.58 24.15 23.22
C ALA A 669 -12.37 25.16 24.05
N GLY A 670 -13.08 26.10 23.43
CA GLY A 670 -13.78 27.19 24.11
C GLY A 670 -12.82 28.13 24.84
N ASP A 671 -11.60 28.33 24.33
CA ASP A 671 -10.60 29.19 24.98
C ASP A 671 -10.88 30.65 24.69
N GLU A 672 -11.35 31.37 25.70
CA GLU A 672 -11.78 32.76 25.59
C GLU A 672 -10.64 33.69 25.19
N ASN A 673 -9.43 33.44 25.67
CA ASN A 673 -8.27 34.28 25.35
C ASN A 673 -7.89 34.19 23.86
N MET A 674 -7.96 32.97 23.31
CA MET A 674 -7.67 32.76 21.88
C MET A 674 -8.82 33.25 21.01
N ILE A 675 -10.07 33.02 21.40
CA ILE A 675 -11.27 33.52 20.71
C ILE A 675 -11.26 35.05 20.66
N ASP A 676 -10.92 35.70 21.77
CA ASP A 676 -10.85 37.17 21.86
C ASP A 676 -9.74 37.74 20.96
N ALA A 677 -8.56 37.06 20.93
CA ALA A 677 -7.48 37.42 20.02
C ALA A 677 -7.92 37.40 18.54
N PHE A 678 -8.70 36.43 18.15
CA PHE A 678 -9.22 36.34 16.78
C PHE A 678 -10.34 37.33 16.47
N LYS A 679 -11.21 37.63 17.43
CA LYS A 679 -12.29 38.63 17.27
C LYS A 679 -11.75 40.04 17.06
N HIS A 680 -10.63 40.38 17.71
CA HIS A 680 -9.97 41.67 17.56
C HIS A 680 -8.93 41.70 16.42
N HIS A 681 -8.98 40.73 15.49
CA HIS A 681 -8.08 40.67 14.35
C HIS A 681 -6.57 40.71 14.70
N SER A 682 -6.22 40.31 15.92
CA SER A 682 -4.83 40.26 16.36
C SER A 682 -4.07 39.15 15.62
N ASP A 683 -2.84 39.43 15.21
CA ASP A 683 -1.97 38.38 14.72
C ASP A 683 -1.59 37.44 15.87
N ILE A 684 -2.23 36.27 15.93
CA ILE A 684 -2.05 35.28 17.01
C ILE A 684 -0.59 34.87 17.17
N HIS A 685 0.19 34.81 16.07
CA HIS A 685 1.60 34.46 16.15
C HIS A 685 2.44 35.57 16.79
N THR A 686 2.13 36.82 16.49
CA THR A 686 2.77 37.97 17.12
C THR A 686 2.38 38.07 18.58
N LYS A 687 1.09 37.86 18.92
CA LYS A 687 0.60 37.83 20.30
C LYS A 687 1.26 36.70 21.10
N THR A 688 1.28 35.48 20.57
CA THR A 688 1.99 34.36 21.20
C THR A 688 3.49 34.66 21.38
N ALA A 689 4.12 35.30 20.39
CA ALA A 689 5.54 35.70 20.48
C ALA A 689 5.77 36.72 21.63
N SER A 690 4.94 37.74 21.72
CA SER A 690 5.00 38.73 22.82
C SER A 690 4.95 38.04 24.18
N GLU A 691 4.07 37.07 24.34
CA GLU A 691 3.85 36.37 25.60
C GLU A 691 4.98 35.34 25.90
N VAL A 692 5.39 34.54 24.92
CA VAL A 692 6.43 33.52 25.07
C VAL A 692 7.80 34.17 25.33
N PHE A 693 8.12 35.27 24.63
CA PHE A 693 9.40 35.98 24.79
C PHE A 693 9.34 37.11 25.82
N LYS A 694 8.17 37.37 26.40
CA LYS A 694 7.92 38.40 27.44
C LYS A 694 8.38 39.79 26.97
N VAL A 695 8.03 40.14 25.71
CA VAL A 695 8.30 41.44 25.11
C VAL A 695 7.00 42.12 24.70
N PRO A 696 6.92 43.47 24.63
CA PRO A 696 5.76 44.17 24.05
C PRO A 696 5.51 43.72 22.60
N VAL A 697 4.25 43.80 22.17
CA VAL A 697 3.81 43.36 20.84
C VAL A 697 4.60 44.10 19.73
N GLU A 698 4.88 45.37 19.93
CA GLU A 698 5.65 46.23 19.03
C GLU A 698 7.13 45.84 18.91
N ASP A 699 7.68 45.15 19.90
CA ASP A 699 9.09 44.70 19.93
C ASP A 699 9.28 43.27 19.38
N VAL A 700 8.18 42.61 18.95
CA VAL A 700 8.25 41.26 18.41
C VAL A 700 8.98 41.25 17.07
N THR A 701 10.15 40.63 17.03
CA THR A 701 10.92 40.44 15.80
C THR A 701 10.31 39.38 14.89
N SER A 702 10.66 39.44 13.58
CA SER A 702 10.25 38.40 12.61
C SER A 702 10.68 36.98 13.02
N LEU A 703 11.84 36.87 13.68
CA LEU A 703 12.34 35.57 14.18
C LEU A 703 11.48 35.05 15.35
N MET A 704 11.15 35.93 16.31
CA MET A 704 10.25 35.57 17.44
C MET A 704 8.89 35.15 16.94
N ARG A 705 8.31 35.91 16.01
CA ARG A 705 7.04 35.59 15.37
C ARG A 705 7.10 34.22 14.64
N SER A 706 8.19 33.92 13.94
CA SER A 706 8.40 32.65 13.25
C SER A 706 8.51 31.49 14.24
N ARG A 707 9.20 31.65 15.36
CA ARG A 707 9.31 30.65 16.43
C ARG A 707 7.93 30.42 17.11
N ALA A 708 7.21 31.48 17.42
CA ALA A 708 5.84 31.37 17.97
C ALA A 708 4.88 30.70 16.99
N LYS A 709 5.03 30.93 15.69
CA LYS A 709 4.29 30.21 14.66
C LYS A 709 4.56 28.69 14.73
N ALA A 710 5.80 28.29 14.88
CA ALA A 710 6.16 26.88 15.04
C ALA A 710 5.60 26.26 16.34
N VAL A 711 5.56 27.03 17.45
CA VAL A 711 4.90 26.61 18.70
C VAL A 711 3.41 26.42 18.48
N ASN A 712 2.71 27.41 17.92
CA ASN A 712 1.27 27.37 17.68
C ASN A 712 0.88 26.15 16.82
N PHE A 713 1.55 25.94 15.70
CA PHE A 713 1.28 24.77 14.83
C PHE A 713 1.72 23.47 15.46
N GLY A 714 2.88 23.47 16.14
CA GLY A 714 3.37 22.28 16.82
C GLY A 714 2.36 21.75 17.84
N ILE A 715 1.74 22.63 18.61
CA ILE A 715 0.75 22.25 19.61
C ILE A 715 -0.51 21.66 18.97
N VAL A 716 -1.01 22.26 17.86
CA VAL A 716 -2.14 21.70 17.08
C VAL A 716 -1.84 20.28 16.61
N TYR A 717 -0.58 19.99 16.25
CA TYR A 717 -0.14 18.67 15.80
C TYR A 717 0.38 17.75 16.91
N GLY A 718 0.20 18.12 18.18
CA GLY A 718 0.63 17.31 19.33
C GLY A 718 2.15 17.12 19.41
N ILE A 719 2.93 18.16 19.07
CA ILE A 719 4.39 18.10 19.09
C ILE A 719 4.92 17.91 20.51
N SER A 720 5.97 17.08 20.67
CA SER A 720 6.70 16.97 21.93
C SER A 720 7.72 18.10 22.08
N ALA A 721 8.09 18.44 23.34
CA ALA A 721 9.15 19.42 23.60
C ALA A 721 10.49 19.03 22.93
N PHE A 722 10.76 17.74 22.78
CA PHE A 722 11.93 17.25 22.05
C PHE A 722 11.85 17.60 20.57
N SER A 723 10.73 17.28 19.89
CA SER A 723 10.58 17.61 18.48
C SER A 723 10.59 19.13 18.25
N LEU A 724 9.92 19.89 19.09
CA LEU A 724 9.92 21.36 19.03
C LEU A 724 11.33 21.94 19.18
N SER A 725 12.15 21.36 20.07
CA SER A 725 13.55 21.78 20.26
C SER A 725 14.42 21.57 19.01
N GLN A 726 14.17 20.48 18.28
CA GLN A 726 14.85 20.20 17.00
C GLN A 726 14.42 21.19 15.92
N ASP A 727 13.12 21.45 15.81
CA ASP A 727 12.56 22.37 14.79
C ASP A 727 13.06 23.80 14.98
N LEU A 728 13.12 24.25 16.24
CA LEU A 728 13.56 25.62 16.58
C LEU A 728 15.08 25.75 16.76
N LYS A 729 15.83 24.61 16.78
CA LYS A 729 17.26 24.54 17.08
C LYS A 729 17.61 25.21 18.44
N ILE A 730 16.82 24.89 19.46
CA ILE A 730 16.96 25.36 20.84
C ILE A 730 17.10 24.19 21.83
N PRO A 731 17.58 24.41 23.06
CA PRO A 731 17.59 23.39 24.09
C PRO A 731 16.18 22.86 24.40
N LYS A 732 16.07 21.56 24.72
CA LYS A 732 14.78 20.95 25.09
C LYS A 732 14.09 21.64 26.27
N ALA A 733 14.88 22.12 27.27
CA ALA A 733 14.34 22.85 28.42
C ALA A 733 13.65 24.16 27.99
N GLU A 734 14.24 24.91 27.06
CA GLU A 734 13.65 26.13 26.50
C GLU A 734 12.40 25.84 25.69
N ALA A 735 12.40 24.79 24.88
CA ALA A 735 11.19 24.35 24.15
C ALA A 735 10.05 23.96 25.12
N GLN A 736 10.37 23.29 26.22
CA GLN A 736 9.40 22.94 27.26
C GLN A 736 8.85 24.21 27.96
N GLU A 737 9.70 25.19 28.22
CA GLU A 737 9.27 26.46 28.81
C GLU A 737 8.29 27.20 27.88
N TYR A 738 8.58 27.25 26.56
CA TYR A 738 7.65 27.85 25.59
C TYR A 738 6.29 27.15 25.57
N MET A 739 6.27 25.82 25.65
CA MET A 739 5.01 25.07 25.73
C MET A 739 4.27 25.35 27.04
N ASN A 740 4.97 25.44 28.17
CA ASN A 740 4.35 25.73 29.47
C ASN A 740 3.71 27.14 29.49
N ILE A 741 4.42 28.16 29.00
CA ILE A 741 3.90 29.54 28.89
C ILE A 741 2.67 29.55 27.96
N TYR A 742 2.69 28.84 26.86
CA TYR A 742 1.56 28.73 25.96
C TYR A 742 0.33 28.12 26.65
N PHE A 743 0.50 27.03 27.37
CA PHE A 743 -0.61 26.36 28.07
C PHE A 743 -1.08 27.12 29.34
N GLU A 744 -0.22 27.91 29.96
CA GLU A 744 -0.61 28.82 31.01
C GLU A 744 -1.53 29.95 30.46
N ARG A 745 -1.21 30.43 29.26
CA ARG A 745 -2.02 31.46 28.58
C ARG A 745 -3.32 30.92 28.00
N TYR A 746 -3.32 29.68 27.51
CA TYR A 746 -4.46 29.02 26.88
C TYR A 746 -4.84 27.72 27.62
N PRO A 747 -5.31 27.79 28.86
CA PRO A 747 -5.50 26.61 29.70
C PRO A 747 -6.59 25.68 29.21
N LYS A 748 -7.62 26.20 28.54
CA LYS A 748 -8.70 25.37 27.98
C LYS A 748 -8.23 24.54 26.78
N ILE A 749 -7.23 25.01 26.04
CA ILE A 749 -6.60 24.21 24.98
C ILE A 749 -5.87 23.00 25.58
N LYS A 750 -5.12 23.19 26.67
CA LYS A 750 -4.46 22.08 27.36
C LYS A 750 -5.47 21.02 27.80
N SER A 751 -6.51 21.47 28.51
CA SER A 751 -7.55 20.55 28.99
C SER A 751 -8.27 19.84 27.84
N TYR A 752 -8.53 20.51 26.73
CA TYR A 752 -9.12 19.89 25.54
C TYR A 752 -8.22 18.81 24.96
N LEU A 753 -6.91 19.07 24.78
CA LEU A 753 -5.97 18.10 24.22
C LEU A 753 -5.82 16.85 25.10
N GLU A 754 -5.83 17.02 26.43
CA GLU A 754 -5.80 15.91 27.37
C GLU A 754 -7.12 15.09 27.32
N ASN A 755 -8.27 15.78 27.29
CA ASN A 755 -9.57 15.13 27.24
C ASN A 755 -9.82 14.37 25.95
N ILE A 756 -9.43 14.91 24.79
CA ILE A 756 -9.65 14.25 23.50
C ILE A 756 -8.82 12.97 23.37
N VAL A 757 -7.63 12.91 23.99
CA VAL A 757 -6.82 11.68 24.05
C VAL A 757 -7.54 10.64 24.91
N SER A 758 -8.03 11.03 26.10
CA SER A 758 -8.79 10.12 26.98
C SER A 758 -10.07 9.61 26.31
N GLU A 759 -10.79 10.49 25.59
CA GLU A 759 -11.98 10.12 24.82
C GLU A 759 -11.63 9.11 23.68
N ALA A 760 -10.49 9.32 23.01
CA ALA A 760 -10.02 8.41 21.99
C ALA A 760 -9.60 7.05 22.55
N GLU A 761 -8.99 7.01 23.74
CA GLU A 761 -8.67 5.77 24.46
C GLU A 761 -9.94 4.97 24.82
N GLU A 762 -11.00 5.64 25.21
CA GLU A 762 -12.27 5.01 25.57
C GLU A 762 -13.06 4.54 24.33
N LYS A 763 -13.19 5.40 23.33
CA LYS A 763 -14.07 5.15 22.17
C LYS A 763 -13.38 4.49 20.99
N GLY A 764 -12.05 4.58 20.88
CA GLY A 764 -11.28 4.14 19.73
C GLY A 764 -11.34 5.08 18.52
N TYR A 765 -12.02 6.22 18.63
CA TYR A 765 -12.15 7.22 17.56
C TYR A 765 -12.33 8.65 18.13
N VAL A 766 -12.17 9.64 17.24
CA VAL A 766 -12.50 11.05 17.51
C VAL A 766 -13.43 11.60 16.45
N LEU A 767 -14.10 12.74 16.77
CA LEU A 767 -15.12 13.37 15.91
C LEU A 767 -14.72 14.81 15.54
N THR A 768 -15.10 15.23 14.33
CA THR A 768 -15.11 16.65 13.94
C THR A 768 -16.38 17.35 14.43
N ILE A 769 -16.47 18.68 14.24
CA ILE A 769 -17.66 19.48 14.53
C ILE A 769 -18.90 18.97 13.80
N LEU A 770 -18.73 18.37 12.61
CA LEU A 770 -19.83 17.81 11.82
C LEU A 770 -19.97 16.28 11.97
N ASN A 771 -19.46 15.70 13.05
CA ASN A 771 -19.52 14.26 13.34
C ASN A 771 -18.75 13.38 12.35
N ARG A 772 -17.81 13.90 11.59
CA ARG A 772 -16.89 13.05 10.83
C ARG A 772 -16.07 12.22 11.80
N ARG A 773 -16.10 10.91 11.65
CA ARG A 773 -15.40 9.96 12.51
C ARG A 773 -14.04 9.60 11.96
N ARG A 774 -13.03 9.59 12.84
CA ARG A 774 -11.72 9.01 12.55
C ARG A 774 -11.37 7.97 13.59
N PHE A 775 -11.25 6.72 13.18
CA PHE A 775 -10.75 5.64 14.02
C PHE A 775 -9.25 5.79 14.25
N ILE A 776 -8.80 5.45 15.46
CA ILE A 776 -7.39 5.56 15.87
C ILE A 776 -6.99 4.25 16.58
N PRO A 777 -6.76 3.17 15.85
CA PRO A 777 -6.38 1.89 16.46
C PRO A 777 -5.04 1.96 17.20
N GLU A 778 -4.17 2.92 16.84
CA GLU A 778 -2.88 3.15 17.47
C GLU A 778 -2.99 3.61 18.93
N ILE A 779 -4.13 4.20 19.35
CA ILE A 779 -4.27 4.83 20.68
C ILE A 779 -4.14 3.80 21.82
N ASN A 780 -4.58 2.58 21.60
CA ASN A 780 -4.55 1.48 22.56
C ASN A 780 -3.39 0.51 22.34
N ALA A 781 -2.40 0.87 21.51
CA ALA A 781 -1.24 0.03 21.24
C ALA A 781 -0.36 -0.14 22.48
N SER A 782 0.13 -1.35 22.73
CA SER A 782 1.11 -1.66 23.79
C SER A 782 2.48 -1.03 23.54
N ASN A 783 2.84 -0.79 22.28
CA ASN A 783 4.06 -0.11 21.90
C ASN A 783 3.94 1.41 22.13
N LYS A 784 4.76 1.95 23.03
CA LYS A 784 4.77 3.37 23.41
C LYS A 784 4.95 4.34 22.22
N ILE A 785 5.71 3.95 21.19
CA ILE A 785 5.93 4.79 20.00
C ILE A 785 4.65 4.85 19.17
N VAL A 786 3.99 3.70 19.00
CA VAL A 786 2.70 3.62 18.26
C VAL A 786 1.60 4.34 19.04
N LYS A 787 1.52 4.15 20.36
CA LYS A 787 0.58 4.87 21.22
C LYS A 787 0.78 6.39 21.13
N ALA A 788 2.01 6.88 21.23
CA ALA A 788 2.30 8.31 21.08
C ALA A 788 1.95 8.86 19.68
N LEU A 789 1.98 8.02 18.64
CA LEU A 789 1.43 8.38 17.34
C LEU A 789 -0.09 8.51 17.42
N GLY A 790 -0.79 7.54 18.04
CA GLY A 790 -2.24 7.57 18.26
C GLY A 790 -2.69 8.81 19.02
N GLU A 791 -1.99 9.19 20.09
CA GLU A 791 -2.26 10.42 20.86
C GLU A 791 -2.19 11.69 19.98
N ARG A 792 -1.16 11.82 19.13
CA ARG A 792 -1.03 12.93 18.18
C ARG A 792 -2.14 12.92 17.13
N LEU A 793 -2.52 11.74 16.63
CA LEU A 793 -3.64 11.62 15.70
C LEU A 793 -4.96 12.04 16.34
N ALA A 794 -5.20 11.69 17.62
CA ALA A 794 -6.38 12.09 18.37
C ALA A 794 -6.47 13.61 18.58
N MET A 795 -5.37 14.25 18.88
CA MET A 795 -5.31 15.72 19.05
C MET A 795 -5.55 16.45 17.73
N ASN A 796 -4.96 15.98 16.64
CA ASN A 796 -4.97 16.67 15.34
C ASN A 796 -6.26 16.44 14.54
N ALA A 797 -6.80 15.21 14.52
CA ALA A 797 -7.86 14.84 13.59
C ALA A 797 -9.15 15.67 13.73
N PRO A 798 -9.67 16.02 14.93
CA PRO A 798 -10.85 16.86 15.06
C PRO A 798 -10.62 18.25 14.46
N ILE A 799 -9.45 18.82 14.64
CA ILE A 799 -9.09 20.17 14.18
C ILE A 799 -8.95 20.19 12.67
N GLN A 800 -8.12 19.32 12.14
CA GLN A 800 -7.86 19.26 10.70
C GLN A 800 -9.10 18.82 9.91
N GLY A 801 -9.85 17.84 10.42
CA GLY A 801 -11.08 17.38 9.80
C GLY A 801 -12.18 18.45 9.81
N SER A 802 -12.36 19.16 10.91
CA SER A 802 -13.34 20.27 10.96
C SER A 802 -12.95 21.41 10.01
N ALA A 803 -11.67 21.72 9.88
CA ALA A 803 -11.19 22.69 8.90
C ALA A 803 -11.50 22.22 7.46
N ALA A 804 -11.31 20.94 7.17
CA ALA A 804 -11.66 20.36 5.86
C ALA A 804 -13.17 20.43 5.60
N ASP A 805 -14.00 20.14 6.58
CA ASP A 805 -15.47 20.21 6.48
C ASP A 805 -15.93 21.65 6.19
N ILE A 806 -15.36 22.65 6.87
CA ILE A 806 -15.67 24.07 6.63
C ILE A 806 -15.28 24.51 5.22
N ILE A 807 -14.11 24.09 4.72
CA ILE A 807 -13.66 24.39 3.35
C ILE A 807 -14.62 23.77 2.33
N LYS A 808 -15.06 22.53 2.54
CA LYS A 808 -16.01 21.85 1.64
C LYS A 808 -17.36 22.59 1.58
N ILE A 809 -17.87 23.04 2.71
CA ILE A 809 -19.08 23.88 2.74
C ILE A 809 -18.87 25.19 1.96
N ALA A 810 -17.71 25.84 2.13
CA ALA A 810 -17.40 27.05 1.38
C ALA A 810 -17.34 26.79 -0.13
N MET A 811 -16.74 25.66 -0.56
CA MET A 811 -16.70 25.25 -1.98
C MET A 811 -18.10 25.07 -2.55
N ILE A 812 -19.00 24.41 -1.80
CA ILE A 812 -20.41 24.23 -2.19
C ILE A 812 -21.11 25.58 -2.30
N ASN A 813 -20.91 26.48 -1.34
CA ASN A 813 -21.55 27.81 -1.35
C ASN A 813 -21.04 28.71 -2.48
N VAL A 814 -19.80 28.55 -2.91
CA VAL A 814 -19.23 29.28 -4.05
C VAL A 814 -19.75 28.72 -5.38
N TYR A 815 -19.95 27.41 -5.49
CA TYR A 815 -20.46 26.74 -6.65
C TYR A 815 -21.92 27.07 -6.93
N ASN A 816 -22.92 27.13 -5.86
CA ASN A 816 -24.35 27.50 -5.92
C ASN A 816 -24.56 29.01 -6.11
#